data_06b52950328c5b9fa2bccdc54581788f
#
_entry.id   06b52950328c5b9fa2bccdc54581788f
#
_cell.length_a   1.000
_cell.length_b   1.000
_cell.length_c   1.000
_cell.angle_alpha   90.00
_cell.angle_beta   90.00
_cell.angle_gamma   90.00
#
_symmetry.space_group_name_H-M   'P 1'
#
loop_
_entity.id
_entity.type
_entity.pdbx_description
1 polymer ?
#
loop_
_entity_poly.entity_id
_entity_poly.type
_entity_poly.pdbx_seq_one_letter_code
_entity_poly.pdbx_strand_id
1 'polypeptide(L)'
;MVVSVLRVLSVVLFIGTASQGSSANNTLDGEVDHHVRTVISPYGELKNDFQTLVVEAEFGTTYREIVDLKSEIVFVYSFNGTKDLNEMTAVRVSVSSVNSTRSSPVMVVVRQREGIMSWAVPLFIDYIYAYYSVSRTLCPIFHLPDSDTEDAEEAIYVDVSSMAVNATPFTFSAELLPNFELRHNEMKNATVSPSEPQYFMYKFPENVTSVLIKVNSDSKTCMVVSIQEIRCPVYDLDRNVEFAGKYQTMSTQAAMLLQASNYERRAFYVVLIVKPFDLDCLGIEEIQTSGAAISRVKNVSIFVEETIPKSQYFKGIFAAVGFFSIFYVIALVVLCCFHRCNTSQSLMDISESERDIDSSHSFVQSSASYGSMSSNIGKEMSPVVPGQATPPGHRRVDSLDESDLDFLHDANEEKDIFRTKTALFVSDLARKSRKKLSKLYKVYHWNLFTIAIFYGLPVAQLVITYQKVLVATGNEDLCYYNFDCAHPLGVLSCFNSVFSNIGYVLLGILFILLVWHRDSLHKKLVREHGDVEQRFGIPQHFGLFYAMGIALVMEGVMSACYHVCPNYSNFQFDTSFMYIIACLCMLKIYQSRHPDINAKAYQAYLCMALVIFMAVIGVVYATGLFWIIYAIVHMFVSLLLSAQIYYMGRWQIDRYIFKRLWYVFVTDCLKCARPTYRDRFFLLLVGNAINWAFAIYGAVQQPTDFASYLLAIFIGNLLLYCLFYILMKLLSGEKIKWIAIFIILLSMVTWGSALFFFFSHLTSWHKTPAGSREGNRPCILLEFYDAHDVWHFMSAVSLFLSFLILLLLDDDLSLKRRDRIPVF
;
A
#
# COMPACT_ATOMS: atom_id res chain seq x y z
N MET A 1 25.07 1.36 18.20
CA MET A 1 23.81 1.37 17.47
C MET A 1 23.76 2.49 16.40
N VAL A 2 24.09 3.76 16.70
CA VAL A 2 24.15 4.85 15.71
C VAL A 2 25.20 4.61 14.63
N VAL A 3 26.35 4.04 14.96
CA VAL A 3 27.45 3.75 14.02
C VAL A 3 27.12 2.59 13.07
N SER A 4 26.28 1.64 13.49
CA SER A 4 25.84 0.53 12.60
C SER A 4 24.76 0.97 11.62
N VAL A 5 23.90 1.90 11.98
CA VAL A 5 22.87 2.48 11.09
C VAL A 5 23.54 3.37 10.02
N LEU A 6 24.60 4.08 10.36
CA LEU A 6 25.38 4.87 9.40
C LEU A 6 26.17 4.00 8.40
N ARG A 7 26.59 2.78 8.81
CA ARG A 7 27.24 1.84 7.89
C ARG A 7 26.24 1.20 6.90
N VAL A 8 24.99 0.99 7.29
CA VAL A 8 23.95 0.49 6.38
C VAL A 8 23.53 1.57 5.39
N LEU A 9 23.46 2.82 5.81
CA LEU A 9 23.19 3.96 4.91
C LEU A 9 24.35 4.21 3.91
N SER A 10 25.60 3.98 4.31
CA SER A 10 26.75 4.14 3.39
C SER A 10 26.84 2.98 2.36
N VAL A 11 26.37 1.78 2.67
CA VAL A 11 26.33 0.67 1.71
C VAL A 11 25.23 0.88 0.67
N VAL A 12 24.11 1.48 1.02
CA VAL A 12 23.02 1.81 0.07
C VAL A 12 23.43 2.97 -0.86
N LEU A 13 24.30 3.87 -0.41
CA LEU A 13 24.82 4.99 -1.21
C LEU A 13 25.98 4.57 -2.16
N PHE A 14 26.63 3.42 -1.91
CA PHE A 14 27.77 2.96 -2.73
C PHE A 14 27.41 2.00 -3.87
N ILE A 15 26.17 1.50 -3.94
CA ILE A 15 25.67 0.63 -5.04
C ILE A 15 25.18 1.45 -6.24
N GLY A 16 25.12 2.78 -6.12
CA GLY A 16 24.60 3.69 -7.17
C GLY A 16 25.63 4.23 -8.19
N THR A 17 26.92 3.88 -8.09
CA THR A 17 27.95 4.49 -8.95
C THR A 17 28.96 3.51 -9.55
N ALA A 18 28.49 2.45 -10.20
CA ALA A 18 29.36 1.60 -11.00
C ALA A 18 28.61 1.00 -12.18
N SER A 19 28.39 1.79 -13.23
CA SER A 19 28.23 1.30 -14.61
C SER A 19 28.23 2.49 -15.58
N GLN A 20 29.38 3.02 -15.82
CA GLN A 20 29.71 3.68 -17.10
C GLN A 20 30.85 2.90 -17.71
N GLY A 21 30.51 1.90 -18.52
CA GLY A 21 31.42 1.16 -19.37
C GLY A 21 31.40 1.74 -20.78
N SER A 22 32.50 2.26 -21.15
CA SER A 22 32.97 2.81 -22.39
C SER A 22 32.48 2.07 -23.64
N SER A 23 31.84 2.78 -24.53
CA SER A 23 31.59 2.45 -25.93
C SER A 23 32.90 2.68 -26.69
N ALA A 24 33.51 1.61 -27.19
CA ALA A 24 34.59 1.69 -28.18
C ALA A 24 33.98 1.40 -29.56
N ASN A 25 33.85 2.44 -30.36
CA ASN A 25 33.67 2.34 -31.82
C ASN A 25 34.89 1.71 -32.47
N ASN A 26 34.70 0.57 -33.10
CA ASN A 26 35.60 0.12 -34.16
C ASN A 26 34.81 -0.07 -35.45
N THR A 27 34.87 0.91 -36.27
CA THR A 27 34.59 0.82 -37.72
C THR A 27 35.66 -0.05 -38.37
N LEU A 28 35.23 -1.15 -38.96
CA LEU A 28 36.02 -1.90 -39.94
C LEU A 28 35.15 -2.09 -41.16
N ASP A 29 35.36 -1.21 -42.14
CA ASP A 29 35.01 -1.42 -43.55
C ASP A 29 35.84 -2.60 -44.05
N GLY A 30 35.16 -3.63 -44.54
CA GLY A 30 35.76 -4.79 -45.18
C GLY A 30 34.80 -5.30 -46.24
N GLU A 31 35.06 -4.86 -47.47
CA GLU A 31 34.55 -5.43 -48.72
C GLU A 31 34.69 -6.95 -48.69
N VAL A 32 33.61 -7.72 -48.77
CA VAL A 32 33.67 -9.20 -48.88
C VAL A 32 33.36 -9.58 -50.34
N ASP A 33 34.48 -9.90 -51.00
CA ASP A 33 34.52 -10.51 -52.32
C ASP A 33 33.96 -11.95 -52.29
N HIS A 34 33.01 -12.25 -53.15
CA HIS A 34 32.41 -13.56 -53.31
C HIS A 34 33.37 -14.54 -53.93
N HIS A 35 34.19 -15.24 -53.14
CA HIS A 35 34.86 -16.47 -53.55
C HIS A 35 34.33 -17.66 -52.73
N VAL A 36 33.62 -18.53 -53.41
CA VAL A 36 33.32 -19.90 -52.93
C VAL A 36 34.65 -20.63 -52.77
N ARG A 37 35.14 -20.69 -51.52
CA ARG A 37 36.25 -21.57 -51.14
C ARG A 37 35.70 -22.91 -50.69
N THR A 38 35.85 -23.91 -51.53
CA THR A 38 35.83 -25.33 -51.16
C THR A 38 36.93 -25.54 -50.11
N VAL A 39 36.58 -25.73 -48.86
CA VAL A 39 37.54 -26.10 -47.81
C VAL A 39 37.84 -27.58 -47.98
N ILE A 40 39.00 -27.87 -48.59
CA ILE A 40 39.53 -29.23 -48.61
C ILE A 40 40.09 -29.52 -47.21
N SER A 41 39.48 -30.49 -46.53
CA SER A 41 39.99 -31.01 -45.26
C SER A 41 41.32 -31.71 -45.46
N PRO A 42 42.32 -31.52 -44.57
CA PRO A 42 43.65 -32.16 -44.70
C PRO A 42 43.66 -33.64 -44.25
N TYR A 43 42.52 -34.23 -43.95
CA TYR A 43 42.44 -35.69 -43.69
C TYR A 43 41.76 -36.35 -44.89
N GLY A 44 42.44 -37.27 -45.43
CA GLY A 44 42.26 -37.96 -46.69
C GLY A 44 40.84 -38.40 -47.01
N GLU A 45 40.57 -38.61 -48.29
CA GLU A 45 39.29 -38.96 -48.93
C GLU A 45 38.35 -39.82 -48.04
N LEU A 46 37.54 -39.13 -47.23
CA LEU A 46 36.26 -39.69 -46.79
C LEU A 46 35.30 -39.57 -48.00
N LYS A 47 34.99 -40.71 -48.64
CA LYS A 47 33.85 -40.80 -49.54
C LYS A 47 32.69 -40.12 -48.82
N ASN A 48 32.24 -38.98 -49.34
CA ASN A 48 31.03 -38.31 -48.88
C ASN A 48 29.82 -39.19 -49.26
N ASP A 49 29.49 -40.15 -48.41
CA ASP A 49 28.19 -40.88 -48.44
C ASP A 49 27.13 -40.12 -47.67
N PHE A 50 27.18 -38.78 -47.62
CA PHE A 50 26.14 -37.97 -47.03
C PHE A 50 25.05 -37.77 -48.07
N GLN A 51 23.80 -38.24 -47.73
CA GLN A 51 22.65 -38.17 -48.63
C GLN A 51 21.67 -37.10 -48.12
N THR A 52 21.45 -36.05 -48.90
CA THR A 52 20.36 -35.11 -48.68
C THR A 52 19.15 -35.52 -49.54
N LEU A 53 18.04 -35.86 -48.88
CA LEU A 53 16.77 -36.15 -49.52
C LEU A 53 15.91 -34.91 -49.52
N VAL A 54 15.57 -34.37 -50.71
CA VAL A 54 14.65 -33.23 -50.81
C VAL A 54 13.24 -33.78 -51.14
N VAL A 55 12.28 -33.40 -50.29
CA VAL A 55 10.89 -33.82 -50.39
C VAL A 55 10.01 -32.58 -50.62
N GLU A 56 9.34 -32.51 -51.79
CA GLU A 56 8.27 -31.54 -51.99
C GLU A 56 7.09 -31.93 -51.09
N ALA A 57 6.75 -31.11 -50.10
CA ALA A 57 5.82 -31.43 -49.03
C ALA A 57 4.52 -30.65 -49.14
N GLU A 58 3.43 -31.30 -48.78
CA GLU A 58 2.09 -30.68 -48.73
C GLU A 58 1.67 -30.39 -47.29
N PHE A 59 1.03 -29.22 -47.07
CA PHE A 59 0.51 -28.87 -45.76
C PHE A 59 -0.61 -29.82 -45.30
N GLY A 60 -0.64 -30.15 -44.02
CA GLY A 60 -1.61 -31.06 -43.42
C GLY A 60 -1.24 -32.55 -43.58
N THR A 61 -0.17 -32.86 -44.31
CA THR A 61 0.30 -34.23 -44.49
C THR A 61 1.31 -34.62 -43.42
N THR A 62 1.19 -35.82 -42.83
CA THR A 62 2.11 -36.34 -41.85
C THR A 62 3.10 -37.27 -42.47
N TYR A 63 4.39 -36.92 -42.42
CA TYR A 63 5.51 -37.71 -42.93
C TYR A 63 6.11 -38.53 -41.78
N ARG A 64 6.42 -39.82 -42.08
CA ARG A 64 7.09 -40.75 -41.18
C ARG A 64 8.37 -41.20 -41.84
N GLU A 65 9.51 -40.65 -41.42
CA GLU A 65 10.78 -40.84 -42.03
C GLU A 65 11.83 -41.26 -41.00
N ILE A 66 13.01 -41.61 -41.51
CA ILE A 66 14.13 -42.09 -40.70
C ILE A 66 15.37 -41.26 -41.06
N VAL A 67 16.09 -40.81 -40.03
CA VAL A 67 17.32 -40.01 -40.18
C VAL A 67 18.44 -40.58 -39.34
N ASP A 68 19.68 -40.53 -39.89
CA ASP A 68 20.91 -40.95 -39.23
C ASP A 68 22.04 -39.92 -39.43
N LEU A 69 23.25 -40.25 -38.97
CA LEU A 69 24.43 -39.35 -39.08
C LEU A 69 24.81 -39.03 -40.54
N LYS A 70 24.39 -39.85 -41.53
CA LYS A 70 24.73 -39.71 -42.92
C LYS A 70 23.60 -39.22 -43.83
N SER A 71 22.43 -38.99 -43.25
CA SER A 71 21.23 -38.57 -43.97
C SER A 71 20.63 -37.28 -43.41
N GLU A 72 20.15 -36.45 -44.30
CA GLU A 72 19.38 -35.22 -44.02
C GLU A 72 18.16 -35.21 -44.94
N ILE A 73 17.04 -34.80 -44.37
CA ILE A 73 15.79 -34.70 -45.13
C ILE A 73 15.38 -33.22 -45.10
N VAL A 74 15.19 -32.67 -46.29
CA VAL A 74 14.72 -31.29 -46.47
C VAL A 74 13.30 -31.31 -47.04
N PHE A 75 12.34 -30.88 -46.21
CA PHE A 75 10.97 -30.71 -46.65
C PHE A 75 10.81 -29.31 -47.22
N VAL A 76 10.30 -29.18 -48.46
CA VAL A 76 10.07 -27.90 -49.12
C VAL A 76 8.58 -27.65 -49.25
N TYR A 77 8.12 -26.59 -48.64
CA TYR A 77 6.71 -26.14 -48.73
C TYR A 77 6.65 -24.88 -49.61
N SER A 78 6.08 -24.96 -50.77
CA SER A 78 5.90 -23.85 -51.70
C SER A 78 4.51 -23.26 -51.55
N PHE A 79 4.44 -21.94 -51.38
CA PHE A 79 3.19 -21.20 -51.42
C PHE A 79 2.91 -20.81 -52.87
N ASN A 80 2.07 -21.60 -53.56
CA ASN A 80 1.53 -21.14 -54.82
C ASN A 80 0.57 -19.97 -54.58
N GLY A 81 0.92 -18.82 -55.12
CA GLY A 81 0.20 -17.57 -54.98
C GLY A 81 -1.27 -17.64 -55.40
N THR A 82 -2.11 -18.29 -54.64
CA THR A 82 -3.54 -18.28 -54.82
C THR A 82 -4.10 -17.00 -54.21
N LYS A 83 -4.85 -16.28 -55.02
CA LYS A 83 -5.49 -14.96 -54.77
C LYS A 83 -6.46 -14.92 -53.57
N ASP A 84 -6.51 -15.94 -52.75
CA ASP A 84 -7.40 -16.04 -51.58
C ASP A 84 -6.76 -15.74 -50.23
N LEU A 85 -5.51 -15.24 -50.18
CA LEU A 85 -4.81 -14.86 -48.95
C LEU A 85 -5.20 -13.48 -48.44
N ASN A 86 -6.47 -13.21 -48.33
CA ASN A 86 -6.94 -12.06 -47.55
C ASN A 86 -6.92 -12.33 -46.02
N GLU A 87 -6.67 -13.55 -45.60
CA GLU A 87 -6.49 -13.93 -44.20
C GLU A 87 -5.02 -14.27 -43.95
N MET A 88 -4.44 -13.63 -42.93
CA MET A 88 -3.08 -13.87 -42.49
C MET A 88 -2.94 -15.31 -41.95
N THR A 89 -2.09 -16.12 -42.56
CA THR A 89 -1.96 -17.53 -42.25
C THR A 89 -0.58 -17.80 -41.62
N ALA A 90 -0.54 -18.44 -40.47
CA ALA A 90 0.69 -18.92 -39.87
C ALA A 90 0.82 -20.43 -40.10
N VAL A 91 2.04 -20.93 -40.13
CA VAL A 91 2.35 -22.36 -40.26
C VAL A 91 2.80 -22.90 -38.89
N ARG A 92 2.26 -24.05 -38.49
CA ARG A 92 2.72 -24.79 -37.31
C ARG A 92 3.44 -26.02 -37.74
N VAL A 93 4.70 -26.15 -37.31
CA VAL A 93 5.57 -27.30 -37.55
C VAL A 93 5.60 -28.17 -36.30
N SER A 94 5.31 -29.45 -36.45
CA SER A 94 5.31 -30.45 -35.36
C SER A 94 6.24 -31.60 -35.69
N VAL A 95 7.13 -31.93 -34.76
CA VAL A 95 8.07 -33.02 -34.89
C VAL A 95 8.04 -33.89 -33.64
N SER A 96 7.95 -35.20 -33.83
CA SER A 96 8.03 -36.15 -32.71
C SER A 96 8.99 -37.32 -33.03
N SER A 97 9.75 -37.74 -32.02
CA SER A 97 10.65 -38.91 -32.13
C SER A 97 10.80 -39.55 -30.75
N VAL A 98 10.19 -40.73 -30.56
CA VAL A 98 10.24 -41.48 -29.30
C VAL A 98 11.60 -42.12 -29.06
N ASN A 99 12.31 -42.44 -30.14
CA ASN A 99 13.59 -43.16 -30.11
C ASN A 99 14.79 -42.22 -30.02
N SER A 100 14.61 -40.91 -30.13
CA SER A 100 15.69 -39.96 -30.02
C SER A 100 16.16 -39.82 -28.55
N THR A 101 17.44 -39.57 -28.35
CA THR A 101 18.05 -39.44 -27.02
C THR A 101 18.81 -38.14 -26.92
N ARG A 102 19.19 -37.76 -25.71
CA ARG A 102 20.01 -36.56 -25.47
C ARG A 102 21.34 -36.56 -26.21
N SER A 103 21.98 -37.74 -26.34
CA SER A 103 23.26 -37.92 -27.03
C SER A 103 23.09 -37.98 -28.54
N SER A 104 21.89 -38.29 -29.00
CA SER A 104 21.59 -38.48 -30.42
C SER A 104 20.21 -37.88 -30.74
N PRO A 105 20.08 -36.55 -30.66
CA PRO A 105 18.80 -35.87 -30.90
C PRO A 105 18.51 -35.82 -32.42
N VAL A 106 17.22 -35.69 -32.73
CA VAL A 106 16.78 -35.23 -34.04
C VAL A 106 16.82 -33.70 -34.04
N MET A 107 17.58 -33.10 -34.92
CA MET A 107 17.71 -31.66 -35.09
C MET A 107 16.78 -31.20 -36.20
N VAL A 108 16.03 -30.15 -35.93
CA VAL A 108 15.12 -29.51 -36.86
C VAL A 108 15.54 -28.06 -37.06
N VAL A 109 15.75 -27.67 -38.33
CA VAL A 109 16.10 -26.32 -38.72
C VAL A 109 15.07 -25.84 -39.76
N VAL A 110 14.33 -24.81 -39.40
CA VAL A 110 13.38 -24.18 -40.33
C VAL A 110 13.97 -22.89 -40.84
N ARG A 111 14.00 -22.76 -42.15
CA ARG A 111 14.46 -21.57 -42.89
C ARG A 111 13.28 -20.92 -43.58
N GLN A 112 13.04 -19.68 -43.21
CA GLN A 112 12.06 -18.80 -43.82
C GLN A 112 12.74 -17.52 -44.30
N ARG A 113 12.09 -16.75 -45.14
CA ARG A 113 12.52 -15.41 -45.52
C ARG A 113 12.77 -14.51 -44.31
N GLU A 114 11.88 -14.60 -43.29
CA GLU A 114 11.92 -13.74 -42.11
C GLU A 114 12.94 -14.21 -41.04
N GLY A 115 13.52 -15.39 -41.14
CA GLY A 115 14.52 -15.88 -40.21
C GLY A 115 14.73 -17.40 -40.23
N ILE A 116 15.63 -17.83 -39.38
CA ILE A 116 15.96 -19.24 -39.15
C ILE A 116 15.59 -19.60 -37.73
N MET A 117 14.90 -20.74 -37.56
CA MET A 117 14.54 -21.30 -36.27
C MET A 117 15.06 -22.72 -36.16
N SER A 118 15.61 -23.13 -35.01
CA SER A 118 16.05 -24.50 -34.80
C SER A 118 15.76 -25.03 -33.41
N TRP A 119 15.51 -26.33 -33.31
CA TRP A 119 15.32 -27.02 -32.04
C TRP A 119 15.73 -28.49 -32.15
N ALA A 120 15.86 -29.13 -31.00
CA ALA A 120 16.18 -30.55 -30.91
C ALA A 120 15.00 -31.35 -30.36
N VAL A 121 14.81 -32.58 -30.81
CA VAL A 121 13.89 -33.56 -30.23
C VAL A 121 14.71 -34.75 -29.72
N PRO A 122 14.67 -35.11 -28.44
CA PRO A 122 13.83 -34.54 -27.40
C PRO A 122 14.29 -33.16 -26.96
N LEU A 123 13.31 -32.28 -26.66
CA LEU A 123 13.57 -30.99 -26.06
C LEU A 123 13.80 -31.19 -24.56
N PHE A 124 14.96 -30.79 -24.07
CA PHE A 124 15.30 -30.82 -22.64
C PHE A 124 15.11 -29.46 -22.01
N ILE A 125 14.28 -29.39 -20.99
CA ILE A 125 14.09 -28.20 -20.17
C ILE A 125 14.74 -28.46 -18.80
N ASP A 126 15.66 -27.59 -18.39
CA ASP A 126 16.42 -27.63 -17.14
C ASP A 126 17.08 -28.97 -16.81
N TYR A 127 17.45 -29.71 -17.85
CA TYR A 127 18.10 -31.03 -17.75
C TYR A 127 17.25 -32.13 -17.06
N ILE A 128 16.02 -31.85 -16.66
CA ILE A 128 15.14 -32.72 -15.88
C ILE A 128 14.04 -33.32 -16.78
N TYR A 129 13.36 -32.46 -17.56
CA TYR A 129 12.22 -32.86 -18.37
C TYR A 129 12.62 -33.05 -19.84
N ALA A 130 12.22 -34.18 -20.41
CA ALA A 130 12.40 -34.49 -21.82
C ALA A 130 11.06 -34.58 -22.54
N TYR A 131 10.88 -33.77 -23.58
CA TYR A 131 9.70 -33.74 -24.42
C TYR A 131 10.04 -34.35 -25.79
N TYR A 132 9.39 -35.43 -26.12
CA TYR A 132 9.60 -36.17 -27.38
C TYR A 132 8.70 -35.70 -28.53
N SER A 133 7.79 -34.78 -28.28
CA SER A 133 6.99 -34.04 -29.25
C SER A 133 7.23 -32.52 -29.05
N VAL A 134 7.58 -31.84 -30.10
CA VAL A 134 7.85 -30.39 -30.09
C VAL A 134 7.15 -29.77 -31.30
N SER A 135 6.35 -28.75 -31.00
CA SER A 135 5.67 -27.98 -32.05
C SER A 135 6.02 -26.51 -31.93
N ARG A 136 6.24 -25.86 -33.06
CA ARG A 136 6.54 -24.42 -33.16
C ARG A 136 5.64 -23.76 -34.20
N THR A 137 5.14 -22.57 -33.88
CA THR A 137 4.44 -21.73 -34.85
C THR A 137 5.48 -20.84 -35.52
N LEU A 138 5.51 -20.85 -36.84
CA LEU A 138 6.43 -20.05 -37.64
C LEU A 138 5.92 -18.62 -37.78
N CYS A 139 6.83 -17.69 -38.12
CA CYS A 139 6.48 -16.32 -38.41
C CYS A 139 5.46 -16.25 -39.57
N PRO A 140 4.38 -15.46 -39.43
CA PRO A 140 3.41 -15.30 -40.51
C PRO A 140 4.05 -14.65 -41.72
N ILE A 141 3.63 -15.07 -42.90
CA ILE A 141 4.07 -14.50 -44.16
C ILE A 141 3.27 -13.23 -44.40
N PHE A 142 3.94 -12.10 -44.53
CA PHE A 142 3.35 -10.81 -44.85
C PHE A 142 3.52 -10.55 -46.35
N HIS A 143 2.45 -10.54 -47.11
CA HIS A 143 2.46 -10.01 -48.46
C HIS A 143 2.48 -8.48 -48.41
N LEU A 144 3.62 -7.87 -48.70
CA LEU A 144 3.73 -6.42 -48.90
C LEU A 144 3.17 -6.07 -50.27
N PRO A 145 2.22 -5.11 -50.39
CA PRO A 145 1.63 -4.71 -51.67
C PRO A 145 2.55 -3.95 -52.62
N ASP A 146 3.81 -3.70 -52.25
CA ASP A 146 4.70 -2.79 -52.98
C ASP A 146 5.91 -3.44 -53.66
N SER A 147 5.96 -4.73 -53.84
CA SER A 147 7.06 -5.34 -54.62
C SER A 147 6.56 -5.67 -56.05
N ASP A 148 6.98 -4.89 -57.01
CA ASP A 148 6.80 -5.09 -58.48
C ASP A 148 7.47 -6.41 -59.03
N THR A 149 7.71 -7.41 -58.14
CA THR A 149 8.24 -8.72 -58.56
C THR A 149 7.11 -9.76 -58.40
N GLU A 150 6.40 -9.95 -59.50
CA GLU A 150 5.24 -10.83 -59.65
C GLU A 150 5.51 -12.35 -59.46
N ASP A 151 6.77 -12.81 -59.31
CA ASP A 151 7.11 -14.23 -59.36
C ASP A 151 8.07 -14.74 -58.24
N ALA A 152 8.09 -14.16 -57.06
CA ALA A 152 8.87 -14.79 -55.98
C ALA A 152 8.02 -15.88 -55.30
N GLU A 153 8.20 -17.13 -55.70
CA GLU A 153 7.69 -18.30 -54.94
C GLU A 153 8.29 -18.22 -53.53
N GLU A 154 7.44 -17.95 -52.51
CA GLU A 154 7.85 -18.06 -51.14
C GLU A 154 7.85 -19.53 -50.75
N ALA A 155 8.97 -20.05 -50.27
CA ALA A 155 9.11 -21.42 -49.82
C ALA A 155 9.63 -21.48 -48.36
N ILE A 156 9.14 -22.42 -47.62
CA ILE A 156 9.62 -22.76 -46.30
C ILE A 156 10.45 -24.04 -46.44
N TYR A 157 11.67 -24.05 -45.95
CA TYR A 157 12.55 -25.21 -45.91
C TYR A 157 12.66 -25.71 -44.49
N VAL A 158 12.37 -27.00 -44.28
CA VAL A 158 12.54 -27.66 -43.00
C VAL A 158 13.56 -28.77 -43.13
N ASP A 159 14.71 -28.55 -42.57
CA ASP A 159 15.82 -29.48 -42.58
C ASP A 159 15.78 -30.36 -41.33
N VAL A 160 15.78 -31.68 -41.50
CA VAL A 160 15.77 -32.64 -40.38
C VAL A 160 16.99 -33.53 -40.49
N SER A 161 17.81 -33.53 -39.44
CA SER A 161 19.08 -34.27 -39.35
C SER A 161 19.24 -34.91 -37.96
N SER A 162 20.16 -35.88 -37.83
CA SER A 162 20.45 -36.50 -36.55
C SER A 162 21.94 -36.81 -36.41
N MET A 163 22.44 -36.76 -35.15
CA MET A 163 23.77 -37.28 -34.82
C MET A 163 23.81 -38.77 -34.47
N ALA A 164 22.67 -39.47 -34.63
CA ALA A 164 22.56 -40.89 -34.33
C ALA A 164 23.29 -41.73 -35.34
N VAL A 165 24.11 -42.68 -34.89
CA VAL A 165 24.74 -43.70 -35.78
C VAL A 165 23.72 -44.66 -36.30
N ASN A 166 22.69 -44.97 -35.51
CA ASN A 166 21.60 -45.85 -35.88
C ASN A 166 20.44 -45.01 -36.41
N ALA A 167 19.77 -45.47 -37.40
CA ALA A 167 18.57 -44.86 -37.99
C ALA A 167 17.50 -44.54 -36.94
N THR A 168 17.16 -43.26 -36.79
CA THR A 168 16.19 -42.74 -35.81
C THR A 168 14.90 -42.38 -36.53
N PRO A 169 13.76 -43.06 -36.20
CA PRO A 169 12.49 -42.69 -36.78
C PRO A 169 11.94 -41.44 -36.18
N PHE A 170 11.34 -40.57 -36.99
CA PHE A 170 10.64 -39.37 -36.58
C PHE A 170 9.32 -39.21 -37.36
N THR A 171 8.41 -38.46 -36.75
CA THR A 171 7.18 -38.04 -37.42
C THR A 171 7.21 -36.52 -37.55
N PHE A 172 6.88 -36.03 -38.70
CA PHE A 172 6.90 -34.59 -39.05
C PHE A 172 5.59 -34.23 -39.74
N SER A 173 5.06 -33.06 -39.36
CA SER A 173 3.91 -32.43 -40.05
C SER A 173 4.04 -30.89 -39.99
N ALA A 174 3.55 -30.24 -41.06
CA ALA A 174 3.36 -28.81 -41.09
C ALA A 174 1.90 -28.49 -41.46
N GLU A 175 1.26 -27.68 -40.63
CA GLU A 175 -0.17 -27.36 -40.77
C GLU A 175 -0.35 -25.84 -40.88
N LEU A 176 -1.27 -25.43 -41.76
CA LEU A 176 -1.72 -24.07 -41.84
C LEU A 176 -2.70 -23.77 -40.69
N LEU A 177 -2.51 -22.65 -40.00
CA LEU A 177 -3.40 -22.21 -38.93
C LEU A 177 -4.39 -21.16 -39.44
N PRO A 178 -5.62 -21.57 -39.85
CA PRO A 178 -6.56 -20.68 -40.51
C PRO A 178 -7.14 -19.59 -39.58
N ASN A 179 -7.03 -19.78 -38.27
CA ASN A 179 -7.57 -18.86 -37.27
C ASN A 179 -6.45 -18.27 -36.40
N PHE A 180 -5.38 -17.77 -37.03
CA PHE A 180 -4.24 -17.21 -36.33
C PHE A 180 -4.53 -15.82 -35.75
N GLU A 181 -5.46 -15.07 -36.33
CA GLU A 181 -5.86 -13.76 -35.83
C GLU A 181 -6.93 -13.88 -34.73
N LEU A 182 -6.72 -13.16 -33.62
CA LEU A 182 -7.71 -12.99 -32.56
C LEU A 182 -8.74 -11.96 -32.99
N ARG A 183 -10.00 -12.31 -32.95
CA ARG A 183 -11.10 -11.41 -33.27
C ARG A 183 -11.56 -10.65 -32.04
N HIS A 184 -11.96 -9.41 -32.25
CA HIS A 184 -12.46 -8.55 -31.20
C HIS A 184 -13.79 -9.11 -30.64
N ASN A 185 -13.89 -9.19 -29.28
CA ASN A 185 -15.04 -9.74 -28.54
C ASN A 185 -15.40 -11.21 -28.87
N GLU A 186 -14.43 -11.99 -29.36
CA GLU A 186 -14.60 -13.42 -29.62
C GLU A 186 -13.66 -14.24 -28.73
N MET A 187 -14.15 -15.35 -28.19
CA MET A 187 -13.35 -16.22 -27.33
C MET A 187 -12.58 -17.23 -28.19
N LYS A 188 -11.27 -17.28 -27.99
CA LYS A 188 -10.37 -18.24 -28.61
C LYS A 188 -9.85 -19.23 -27.58
N ASN A 189 -10.06 -20.52 -27.83
CA ASN A 189 -9.49 -21.58 -27.01
C ASN A 189 -8.17 -22.08 -27.61
N ALA A 190 -7.20 -22.35 -26.72
CA ALA A 190 -5.90 -22.88 -27.10
C ALA A 190 -5.42 -23.92 -26.07
N THR A 191 -4.66 -24.90 -26.54
CA THR A 191 -3.98 -25.90 -25.68
C THR A 191 -2.49 -25.70 -25.79
N VAL A 192 -1.82 -25.53 -24.66
CA VAL A 192 -0.42 -25.13 -24.59
C VAL A 192 0.34 -26.08 -23.66
N SER A 193 1.57 -26.41 -24.03
CA SER A 193 2.51 -27.17 -23.19
C SER A 193 3.91 -26.57 -23.26
N PRO A 194 4.85 -26.93 -22.38
CA PRO A 194 6.22 -26.37 -22.40
C PRO A 194 6.97 -26.63 -23.72
N SER A 195 6.68 -27.72 -24.41
CA SER A 195 7.27 -28.07 -25.72
C SER A 195 6.45 -27.55 -26.89
N GLU A 196 5.24 -27.10 -26.65
CA GLU A 196 4.28 -26.67 -27.66
C GLU A 196 3.67 -25.29 -27.31
N PRO A 197 4.49 -24.22 -27.27
CA PRO A 197 3.99 -22.88 -27.09
C PRO A 197 3.09 -22.48 -28.26
N GLN A 198 2.19 -21.52 -28.02
CA GLN A 198 1.36 -20.95 -29.07
C GLN A 198 1.38 -19.45 -29.01
N TYR A 199 1.21 -18.81 -30.13
CA TYR A 199 0.95 -17.38 -30.18
C TYR A 199 -0.06 -17.06 -31.27
N PHE A 200 -0.74 -15.93 -31.10
CA PHE A 200 -1.77 -15.42 -31.97
C PHE A 200 -1.52 -13.94 -32.22
N MET A 201 -2.01 -13.41 -33.33
CA MET A 201 -1.92 -12.02 -33.65
C MET A 201 -3.24 -11.32 -33.34
N TYR A 202 -3.19 -10.11 -32.82
CA TYR A 202 -4.32 -9.20 -32.71
C TYR A 202 -4.04 -7.90 -33.42
N LYS A 203 -4.99 -7.42 -34.23
CA LYS A 203 -4.94 -6.15 -34.92
C LYS A 203 -6.05 -5.23 -34.39
N PHE A 204 -5.66 -4.02 -33.96
CA PHE A 204 -6.65 -3.05 -33.48
C PHE A 204 -7.54 -2.56 -34.63
N PRO A 205 -8.86 -2.63 -34.47
CA PRO A 205 -9.80 -1.93 -35.36
C PRO A 205 -9.53 -0.42 -35.38
N GLU A 206 -9.92 0.28 -36.43
CA GLU A 206 -9.62 1.72 -36.57
C GLU A 206 -10.19 2.57 -35.43
N ASN A 207 -11.36 2.22 -34.91
CA ASN A 207 -12.07 2.95 -33.85
C ASN A 207 -11.64 2.58 -32.43
N VAL A 208 -10.85 1.50 -32.25
CA VAL A 208 -10.43 1.01 -30.94
C VAL A 208 -9.07 1.58 -30.58
N THR A 209 -9.00 2.28 -29.44
CA THR A 209 -7.76 2.91 -28.96
C THR A 209 -7.03 2.08 -27.92
N SER A 210 -7.74 1.24 -27.18
CA SER A 210 -7.18 0.38 -26.14
C SER A 210 -8.02 -0.86 -25.93
N VAL A 211 -7.38 -1.98 -25.61
CA VAL A 211 -8.02 -3.27 -25.37
C VAL A 211 -7.50 -3.90 -24.09
N LEU A 212 -8.34 -4.67 -23.44
CA LEU A 212 -8.00 -5.56 -22.34
C LEU A 212 -7.99 -6.99 -22.86
N ILE A 213 -6.84 -7.65 -22.75
CA ILE A 213 -6.70 -9.07 -23.06
C ILE A 213 -6.86 -9.86 -21.77
N LYS A 214 -7.83 -10.74 -21.74
CA LYS A 214 -8.06 -11.69 -20.64
C LYS A 214 -7.70 -13.09 -21.09
N VAL A 215 -6.91 -13.77 -20.26
CA VAL A 215 -6.57 -15.18 -20.47
C VAL A 215 -7.01 -15.96 -19.24
N ASN A 216 -7.90 -16.93 -19.41
CA ASN A 216 -8.47 -17.72 -18.32
C ASN A 216 -8.18 -19.21 -18.51
N SER A 217 -8.04 -19.93 -17.42
CA SER A 217 -7.84 -21.38 -17.39
C SER A 217 -8.33 -21.98 -16.08
N ASP A 218 -8.90 -23.17 -16.13
CA ASP A 218 -9.28 -23.93 -14.93
C ASP A 218 -8.07 -24.62 -14.28
N SER A 219 -6.96 -24.77 -15.01
CA SER A 219 -5.73 -25.39 -14.54
C SER A 219 -4.86 -24.39 -13.78
N LYS A 220 -4.33 -24.79 -12.62
CA LYS A 220 -3.36 -24.01 -11.83
C LYS A 220 -1.91 -24.13 -12.32
N THR A 221 -1.65 -24.93 -13.35
CA THR A 221 -0.31 -25.04 -13.95
C THR A 221 0.22 -23.66 -14.32
N CYS A 222 1.45 -23.37 -13.92
CA CYS A 222 2.07 -22.08 -14.15
C CYS A 222 2.34 -21.83 -15.63
N MET A 223 1.99 -20.63 -16.13
CA MET A 223 2.31 -20.20 -17.48
C MET A 223 2.65 -18.72 -17.52
N VAL A 224 3.27 -18.30 -18.60
CA VAL A 224 3.52 -16.90 -18.95
C VAL A 224 2.65 -16.49 -20.12
N VAL A 225 2.03 -15.34 -19.99
CA VAL A 225 1.37 -14.63 -21.09
C VAL A 225 2.27 -13.45 -21.45
N SER A 226 2.66 -13.34 -22.72
CA SER A 226 3.50 -12.24 -23.20
C SER A 226 2.87 -11.55 -24.39
N ILE A 227 3.02 -10.24 -24.44
CA ILE A 227 2.57 -9.39 -25.54
C ILE A 227 3.80 -8.81 -26.23
N GLN A 228 4.00 -9.18 -27.47
CA GLN A 228 5.20 -8.80 -28.23
C GLN A 228 4.82 -7.98 -29.47
N GLU A 229 5.73 -7.10 -29.89
CA GLU A 229 5.61 -6.42 -31.17
C GLU A 229 5.67 -7.40 -32.33
N ILE A 230 5.09 -7.04 -33.48
CA ILE A 230 5.16 -7.85 -34.68
C ILE A 230 6.56 -7.79 -35.27
N ARG A 231 7.41 -8.67 -34.74
CA ARG A 231 8.80 -8.86 -35.19
C ARG A 231 9.12 -10.36 -35.16
N CYS A 232 9.98 -10.78 -36.08
CA CYS A 232 10.49 -12.14 -36.14
C CYS A 232 11.99 -12.16 -35.79
N PRO A 233 12.45 -13.18 -35.06
CA PRO A 233 11.69 -14.31 -34.51
C PRO A 233 10.86 -13.93 -33.28
N VAL A 234 9.75 -14.63 -33.04
CA VAL A 234 8.94 -14.48 -31.82
C VAL A 234 9.65 -15.19 -30.66
N TYR A 235 9.68 -14.54 -29.50
CA TYR A 235 10.26 -15.13 -28.28
C TYR A 235 9.19 -15.99 -27.59
N ASP A 236 9.19 -17.28 -27.88
CA ASP A 236 8.18 -18.26 -27.49
C ASP A 236 8.72 -19.36 -26.55
N LEU A 237 9.87 -19.15 -25.92
CA LEU A 237 10.47 -20.03 -24.94
C LEU A 237 10.45 -19.43 -23.55
N ASP A 238 10.33 -20.26 -22.51
CA ASP A 238 10.39 -19.83 -21.11
C ASP A 238 11.62 -18.96 -20.78
N ARG A 239 12.77 -19.27 -21.36
CA ARG A 239 14.03 -18.55 -21.12
C ARG A 239 14.18 -17.25 -21.89
N ASN A 240 13.41 -17.03 -22.93
CA ASN A 240 13.57 -15.84 -23.78
C ASN A 240 12.36 -14.91 -23.79
N VAL A 241 11.21 -15.33 -23.30
CA VAL A 241 9.96 -14.55 -23.29
C VAL A 241 10.10 -13.25 -22.52
N GLU A 242 10.97 -13.22 -21.52
CA GLU A 242 11.20 -12.04 -20.67
C GLU A 242 12.01 -10.92 -21.36
N PHE A 243 12.62 -11.22 -22.53
CA PHE A 243 13.41 -10.23 -23.26
C PHE A 243 12.63 -9.42 -24.29
N ALA A 244 11.34 -9.70 -24.46
CA ALA A 244 10.54 -9.01 -25.47
C ALA A 244 9.15 -8.66 -24.96
N GLY A 245 8.77 -7.40 -25.18
CA GLY A 245 7.43 -6.90 -24.92
C GLY A 245 7.05 -6.86 -23.45
N LYS A 246 5.75 -7.03 -23.18
CA LYS A 246 5.19 -7.11 -21.83
C LYS A 246 4.86 -8.55 -21.48
N TYR A 247 5.07 -8.94 -20.24
CA TYR A 247 4.73 -10.29 -19.81
C TYR A 247 4.22 -10.34 -18.38
N GLN A 248 3.42 -11.34 -18.06
CA GLN A 248 3.01 -11.68 -16.70
C GLN A 248 2.85 -13.19 -16.53
N THR A 249 3.10 -13.68 -15.31
CA THR A 249 2.83 -15.05 -14.92
C THR A 249 1.34 -15.23 -14.59
N MET A 250 0.79 -16.41 -14.83
CA MET A 250 -0.57 -16.77 -14.44
C MET A 250 -0.70 -18.19 -13.94
N SER A 251 -1.58 -18.38 -12.96
CA SER A 251 -2.15 -19.67 -12.58
C SER A 251 -3.49 -19.88 -13.29
N THR A 252 -4.56 -19.24 -12.84
CA THR A 252 -5.91 -19.39 -13.42
C THR A 252 -6.31 -18.24 -14.32
N GLN A 253 -5.81 -17.04 -14.08
CA GLN A 253 -6.16 -15.86 -14.87
C GLN A 253 -5.00 -14.90 -15.04
N ALA A 254 -4.97 -14.24 -16.19
CA ALA A 254 -4.13 -13.11 -16.51
C ALA A 254 -4.94 -12.05 -17.24
N ALA A 255 -4.56 -10.77 -17.06
CA ALA A 255 -5.15 -9.70 -17.83
C ALA A 255 -4.11 -8.62 -18.09
N MET A 256 -4.01 -8.16 -19.34
CA MET A 256 -3.11 -7.09 -19.75
C MET A 256 -3.86 -6.04 -20.54
N LEU A 257 -3.60 -4.79 -20.18
CA LEU A 257 -4.20 -3.66 -20.82
C LEU A 257 -3.21 -3.02 -21.81
N LEU A 258 -3.64 -2.84 -23.05
CA LEU A 258 -2.80 -2.40 -24.16
C LEU A 258 -3.42 -1.22 -24.88
N GLN A 259 -2.57 -0.26 -25.24
CA GLN A 259 -2.96 0.92 -26.02
C GLN A 259 -2.41 0.82 -27.43
N ALA A 260 -3.25 1.10 -28.42
CA ALA A 260 -2.88 1.04 -29.84
C ALA A 260 -1.70 1.98 -30.19
N SER A 261 -1.55 3.09 -29.47
CA SER A 261 -0.46 4.05 -29.65
C SER A 261 0.94 3.49 -29.36
N ASN A 262 1.02 2.39 -28.60
CA ASN A 262 2.29 1.79 -28.20
C ASN A 262 2.83 0.78 -29.24
N TYR A 263 2.08 0.53 -30.32
CA TYR A 263 2.43 -0.46 -31.36
C TYR A 263 2.45 0.20 -32.73
N GLU A 264 3.59 0.18 -33.41
CA GLU A 264 3.79 0.86 -34.71
C GLU A 264 2.80 0.41 -35.78
N ARG A 265 2.47 -0.88 -35.84
CA ARG A 265 1.52 -1.45 -36.84
C ARG A 265 0.10 -1.57 -36.31
N ARG A 266 -0.22 -0.98 -35.12
CA ARG A 266 -1.51 -1.18 -34.44
C ARG A 266 -1.88 -2.67 -34.30
N ALA A 267 -0.87 -3.52 -34.09
CA ALA A 267 -1.03 -4.96 -33.96
C ALA A 267 0.09 -5.52 -33.09
N PHE A 268 -0.14 -6.68 -32.47
CA PHE A 268 0.81 -7.36 -31.57
C PHE A 268 0.57 -8.86 -31.55
N TYR A 269 1.55 -9.60 -31.07
CA TYR A 269 1.41 -11.03 -30.78
C TYR A 269 1.06 -11.26 -29.31
N VAL A 270 0.14 -12.20 -29.06
CA VAL A 270 -0.18 -12.78 -27.74
C VAL A 270 0.49 -14.13 -27.67
N VAL A 271 1.54 -14.27 -26.88
CA VAL A 271 2.37 -15.48 -26.76
C VAL A 271 2.04 -16.19 -25.45
N LEU A 272 1.80 -17.49 -25.52
CA LEU A 272 1.41 -18.36 -24.42
C LEU A 272 2.44 -19.45 -24.20
N ILE A 273 3.04 -19.51 -23.00
CA ILE A 273 4.10 -20.45 -22.67
C ILE A 273 3.83 -21.07 -21.31
N VAL A 274 3.68 -22.39 -21.25
CA VAL A 274 3.59 -23.13 -19.98
C VAL A 274 4.99 -23.28 -19.40
N LYS A 275 5.13 -22.94 -18.12
CA LYS A 275 6.41 -23.10 -17.40
C LYS A 275 6.64 -24.57 -17.01
N PRO A 276 7.90 -25.01 -16.97
CA PRO A 276 8.24 -26.37 -16.54
C PRO A 276 7.96 -26.62 -15.06
N PHE A 277 7.95 -25.55 -14.23
CA PHE A 277 7.74 -25.59 -12.80
C PHE A 277 6.62 -24.63 -12.37
N ASP A 278 6.03 -24.88 -11.20
CA ASP A 278 4.96 -24.05 -10.64
C ASP A 278 5.44 -23.05 -9.58
N LEU A 279 6.75 -23.02 -9.29
CA LEU A 279 7.36 -22.19 -8.25
C LEU A 279 6.99 -20.69 -8.39
N ASP A 280 7.08 -20.15 -9.60
CA ASP A 280 6.84 -18.72 -9.86
C ASP A 280 5.37 -18.32 -9.64
N CYS A 281 4.43 -19.25 -9.84
CA CYS A 281 3.01 -19.00 -9.68
C CYS A 281 2.47 -19.39 -8.31
N LEU A 282 2.95 -20.51 -7.73
CA LEU A 282 2.42 -21.05 -6.48
C LEU A 282 3.32 -20.77 -5.27
N GLY A 283 4.60 -20.41 -5.49
CA GLY A 283 5.57 -20.17 -4.41
C GLY A 283 5.97 -21.43 -3.64
N ILE A 284 5.57 -22.60 -4.13
CA ILE A 284 5.84 -23.91 -3.52
C ILE A 284 6.66 -24.71 -4.52
N GLU A 285 7.80 -25.19 -4.09
CA GLU A 285 8.60 -26.16 -4.83
C GLU A 285 7.98 -27.55 -4.60
N GLU A 286 7.05 -27.97 -5.46
CA GLU A 286 6.66 -29.38 -5.49
C GLU A 286 7.85 -30.18 -6.02
N ILE A 287 8.54 -30.87 -5.13
CA ILE A 287 9.54 -31.88 -5.49
C ILE A 287 8.78 -33.01 -6.13
N GLN A 288 8.57 -32.90 -7.45
CA GLN A 288 8.03 -34.03 -8.22
C GLN A 288 9.10 -35.11 -8.28
N THR A 289 8.84 -36.22 -7.58
CA THR A 289 9.67 -37.42 -7.63
C THR A 289 9.81 -37.87 -9.07
N SER A 290 11.05 -37.92 -9.51
CA SER A 290 11.51 -38.29 -10.86
C SER A 290 10.86 -39.58 -11.37
N GLY A 291 10.36 -39.55 -12.61
CA GLY A 291 10.14 -40.76 -13.36
C GLY A 291 9.01 -40.84 -14.36
N ALA A 292 8.06 -39.90 -14.40
CA ALA A 292 7.05 -39.87 -15.45
C ALA A 292 7.14 -38.51 -16.19
N ALA A 293 7.24 -38.56 -17.51
CA ALA A 293 7.01 -37.40 -18.36
C ALA A 293 5.56 -36.94 -18.13
N ILE A 294 5.36 -36.06 -17.13
CA ILE A 294 4.05 -35.51 -16.85
C ILE A 294 3.75 -34.56 -18.00
N SER A 295 2.76 -34.94 -18.80
CA SER A 295 2.20 -34.06 -19.83
C SER A 295 1.63 -32.80 -19.14
N ARG A 296 2.46 -31.75 -19.02
CA ARG A 296 2.01 -30.43 -18.52
C ARG A 296 1.25 -29.70 -19.63
N VAL A 297 -0.01 -30.09 -19.79
CA VAL A 297 -0.88 -29.48 -20.80
C VAL A 297 -1.87 -28.55 -20.10
N LYS A 298 -2.02 -27.34 -20.62
CA LYS A 298 -2.93 -26.32 -20.10
C LYS A 298 -3.87 -25.84 -21.20
N ASN A 299 -5.17 -25.95 -20.92
CA ASN A 299 -6.20 -25.36 -21.77
C ASN A 299 -6.50 -23.95 -21.30
N VAL A 300 -6.48 -23.01 -22.24
CA VAL A 300 -6.69 -21.58 -21.98
C VAL A 300 -7.74 -21.02 -22.93
N SER A 301 -8.49 -20.04 -22.43
CA SER A 301 -9.39 -19.22 -23.23
C SER A 301 -8.87 -17.79 -23.26
N ILE A 302 -8.72 -17.23 -24.47
CA ILE A 302 -8.25 -15.87 -24.69
C ILE A 302 -9.46 -15.04 -25.11
N PHE A 303 -9.66 -13.90 -24.51
CA PHE A 303 -10.72 -12.95 -24.83
C PHE A 303 -10.14 -11.54 -24.91
N VAL A 304 -10.49 -10.82 -25.98
CA VAL A 304 -10.03 -9.45 -26.20
C VAL A 304 -11.25 -8.54 -26.21
N GLU A 305 -11.33 -7.65 -25.23
CA GLU A 305 -12.43 -6.69 -25.09
C GLU A 305 -11.95 -5.25 -25.20
N GLU A 306 -12.80 -4.35 -25.64
CA GLU A 306 -12.51 -2.92 -25.63
C GLU A 306 -12.55 -2.40 -24.19
N THR A 307 -11.63 -1.51 -23.86
CA THR A 307 -11.67 -0.83 -22.58
C THR A 307 -12.78 0.21 -22.55
N ILE A 308 -13.13 0.65 -21.35
CA ILE A 308 -14.19 1.64 -21.15
C ILE A 308 -13.96 2.91 -21.96
N PRO A 309 -15.04 3.50 -22.51
CA PRO A 309 -14.94 4.72 -23.31
C PRO A 309 -14.50 5.93 -22.45
N LYS A 310 -13.90 6.92 -23.09
CA LYS A 310 -13.45 8.16 -22.42
C LYS A 310 -14.55 8.85 -21.60
N SER A 311 -15.82 8.69 -22.00
CA SER A 311 -16.96 9.22 -21.24
C SER A 311 -17.06 8.65 -19.81
N GLN A 312 -16.67 7.39 -19.60
CA GLN A 312 -16.67 6.79 -18.27
C GLN A 312 -15.58 7.39 -17.35
N TYR A 313 -14.41 7.74 -17.91
CA TYR A 313 -13.39 8.47 -17.15
C TYR A 313 -13.93 9.80 -16.63
N PHE A 314 -14.60 10.56 -17.49
CA PHE A 314 -15.23 11.82 -17.06
C PHE A 314 -16.30 11.60 -16.00
N LYS A 315 -17.17 10.60 -16.17
CA LYS A 315 -18.17 10.25 -15.15
C LYS A 315 -17.54 9.88 -13.82
N GLY A 316 -16.51 9.02 -13.82
CA GLY A 316 -15.79 8.62 -12.60
C GLY A 316 -15.13 9.82 -11.91
N ILE A 317 -14.38 10.64 -12.66
CA ILE A 317 -13.70 11.83 -12.14
C ILE A 317 -14.70 12.84 -11.57
N PHE A 318 -15.73 13.22 -12.34
CA PHE A 318 -16.71 14.22 -11.90
C PHE A 318 -17.57 13.71 -10.75
N ALA A 319 -17.90 12.42 -10.70
CA ALA A 319 -18.62 11.84 -9.58
C ALA A 319 -17.81 11.93 -8.28
N ALA A 320 -16.52 11.55 -8.31
CA ALA A 320 -15.65 11.64 -7.13
C ALA A 320 -15.44 13.09 -6.68
N VAL A 321 -15.07 14.00 -7.60
CA VAL A 321 -14.89 15.42 -7.26
C VAL A 321 -16.20 16.05 -6.80
N GLY A 322 -17.32 15.75 -7.46
CA GLY A 322 -18.65 16.20 -7.06
C GLY A 322 -19.04 15.74 -5.66
N PHE A 323 -18.83 14.47 -5.35
CA PHE A 323 -19.09 13.90 -4.03
C PHE A 323 -18.32 14.65 -2.93
N PHE A 324 -17.01 14.85 -3.09
CA PHE A 324 -16.23 15.59 -2.10
C PHE A 324 -16.52 17.09 -2.08
N SER A 325 -16.94 17.69 -3.21
CA SER A 325 -17.36 19.10 -3.27
C SER A 325 -18.61 19.37 -2.42
N ILE A 326 -19.49 18.38 -2.22
CA ILE A 326 -20.66 18.50 -1.34
C ILE A 326 -20.25 18.91 0.07
N PHE A 327 -19.14 18.36 0.59
CA PHE A 327 -18.63 18.71 1.93
C PHE A 327 -18.21 20.17 2.02
N TYR A 328 -17.63 20.75 0.95
CA TYR A 328 -17.30 22.16 0.90
C TYR A 328 -18.56 23.04 0.88
N VAL A 329 -19.58 22.65 0.11
CA VAL A 329 -20.85 23.36 0.07
C VAL A 329 -21.53 23.33 1.44
N ILE A 330 -21.60 22.15 2.09
CA ILE A 330 -22.15 22.01 3.44
C ILE A 330 -21.38 22.89 4.42
N ALA A 331 -20.04 22.88 4.39
CA ALA A 331 -19.21 23.71 5.24
C ALA A 331 -19.49 25.21 5.03
N LEU A 332 -19.60 25.67 3.78
CA LEU A 332 -19.95 27.06 3.45
C LEU A 332 -21.34 27.44 3.97
N VAL A 333 -22.35 26.60 3.74
CA VAL A 333 -23.72 26.85 4.23
C VAL A 333 -23.72 26.96 5.75
N VAL A 334 -23.06 26.02 6.46
CA VAL A 334 -22.94 26.04 7.91
C VAL A 334 -22.25 27.32 8.38
N LEU A 335 -21.11 27.70 7.78
CA LEU A 335 -20.39 28.93 8.13
C LEU A 335 -21.25 30.19 7.88
N CYS A 336 -21.97 30.24 6.77
CA CYS A 336 -22.88 31.37 6.47
C CYS A 336 -24.05 31.45 7.44
N CYS A 337 -24.68 30.33 7.81
CA CYS A 337 -25.76 30.29 8.79
C CYS A 337 -25.25 30.71 10.18
N PHE A 338 -24.11 30.19 10.63
CA PHE A 338 -23.54 30.59 11.92
C PHE A 338 -23.12 32.04 11.96
N HIS A 339 -22.62 32.61 10.87
CA HIS A 339 -22.27 34.04 10.80
C HIS A 339 -23.49 34.92 10.96
N ARG A 340 -24.66 34.53 10.42
CA ARG A 340 -25.92 35.26 10.59
C ARG A 340 -26.52 35.13 12.01
N CYS A 341 -26.41 33.94 12.61
CA CYS A 341 -26.99 33.70 13.95
C CYS A 341 -26.11 34.24 15.08
N ASN A 342 -24.78 34.18 14.97
CA ASN A 342 -23.85 34.52 16.06
C ASN A 342 -23.65 36.02 16.29
N THR A 343 -24.04 36.87 15.35
CA THR A 343 -23.93 38.33 15.56
C THR A 343 -24.93 38.82 16.63
N SER A 344 -25.99 38.09 16.91
CA SER A 344 -27.00 38.43 17.93
C SER A 344 -26.85 37.71 19.27
N GLN A 345 -26.36 36.46 19.29
CA GLN A 345 -26.40 35.65 20.51
C GLN A 345 -25.12 35.70 21.36
N SER A 346 -23.94 35.82 20.75
CA SER A 346 -22.68 35.85 21.50
C SER A 346 -22.50 37.10 22.37
N LEU A 347 -23.13 38.20 21.99
CA LEU A 347 -23.18 39.43 22.80
C LEU A 347 -24.12 39.32 23.99
N MET A 348 -25.23 38.56 23.89
CA MET A 348 -26.14 38.34 25.00
C MET A 348 -25.59 37.36 26.02
N ASP A 349 -25.01 36.25 25.58
CA ASP A 349 -24.48 35.20 26.48
C ASP A 349 -23.24 35.67 27.29
N ILE A 350 -22.43 36.57 26.72
CA ILE A 350 -21.30 37.18 27.44
C ILE A 350 -21.82 38.18 28.47
N SER A 351 -22.85 38.97 28.14
CA SER A 351 -23.42 39.94 29.05
C SER A 351 -24.20 39.30 30.21
N GLU A 352 -24.79 38.10 30.01
CA GLU A 352 -25.40 37.32 31.08
C GLU A 352 -24.35 36.70 31.99
N SER A 353 -23.28 36.16 31.41
CA SER A 353 -22.15 35.57 32.18
C SER A 353 -21.43 36.63 33.02
N GLU A 354 -21.29 37.86 32.54
CA GLU A 354 -20.73 38.96 33.32
C GLU A 354 -21.66 39.41 34.43
N ARG A 355 -22.98 39.41 34.21
CA ARG A 355 -23.97 39.73 35.28
C ARG A 355 -23.99 38.69 36.39
N ASP A 356 -23.82 37.40 36.06
CA ASP A 356 -23.72 36.34 37.07
C ASP A 356 -22.39 36.41 37.86
N ILE A 357 -21.32 36.95 37.27
CA ILE A 357 -20.06 37.18 37.95
C ILE A 357 -20.18 38.34 38.92
N ASP A 358 -20.76 39.48 38.51
CA ASP A 358 -20.98 40.64 39.38
C ASP A 358 -21.98 40.32 40.51
N SER A 359 -23.05 39.52 40.26
CA SER A 359 -23.97 39.11 41.33
C SER A 359 -23.30 38.15 42.33
N SER A 360 -22.35 37.30 41.92
CA SER A 360 -21.60 36.43 42.83
C SER A 360 -20.54 37.24 43.66
N HIS A 361 -19.97 38.27 43.11
CA HIS A 361 -19.06 39.18 43.86
C HIS A 361 -19.81 40.04 44.88
N SER A 362 -21.03 40.50 44.55
CA SER A 362 -21.83 41.25 45.51
C SER A 362 -22.34 40.40 46.66
N PHE A 363 -22.57 39.09 46.43
CA PHE A 363 -22.99 38.17 47.51
C PHE A 363 -21.84 37.78 48.44
N VAL A 364 -20.61 37.71 47.95
CA VAL A 364 -19.39 37.47 48.78
C VAL A 364 -18.99 38.72 49.56
N GLN A 365 -19.24 39.90 49.03
CA GLN A 365 -18.97 41.16 49.73
C GLN A 365 -20.01 41.50 50.81
N SER A 366 -21.30 41.07 50.64
CA SER A 366 -22.32 41.26 51.66
C SER A 366 -22.25 40.28 52.83
N SER A 367 -21.57 39.12 52.68
CA SER A 367 -21.32 38.16 53.78
C SER A 367 -20.04 38.47 54.59
N ALA A 368 -19.20 39.40 54.18
CA ALA A 368 -17.99 39.81 54.91
C ALA A 368 -18.15 41.04 55.83
N SER A 369 -19.42 41.57 56.00
CA SER A 369 -19.66 42.81 56.78
C SER A 369 -20.37 42.55 58.11
N TYR A 370 -20.24 41.39 58.74
CA TYR A 370 -20.67 41.24 60.13
C TYR A 370 -19.62 40.51 60.96
N GLY A 371 -18.87 41.24 61.77
CA GLY A 371 -18.05 40.67 62.82
C GLY A 371 -16.74 41.37 63.08
N SER A 372 -16.78 42.73 63.29
CA SER A 372 -15.69 43.40 63.95
C SER A 372 -16.01 43.49 65.45
N MET A 373 -15.28 42.81 66.28
CA MET A 373 -15.15 43.19 67.69
C MET A 373 -13.77 42.84 68.20
N SER A 374 -13.11 43.88 68.52
CA SER A 374 -11.91 44.12 69.27
C SER A 374 -11.59 43.18 70.45
N SER A 375 -10.32 42.71 70.58
CA SER A 375 -9.59 43.02 71.83
C SER A 375 -8.12 42.63 71.74
N ASN A 376 -7.33 43.52 72.25
CA ASN A 376 -5.88 43.59 72.42
C ASN A 376 -5.24 42.47 73.24
N ILE A 377 -3.90 42.44 73.13
CA ILE A 377 -2.88 42.15 74.18
C ILE A 377 -2.20 40.79 74.07
N GLY A 378 -0.87 40.86 73.96
CA GLY A 378 0.09 39.96 74.60
C GLY A 378 1.23 39.43 73.78
N LYS A 379 2.28 40.18 73.72
CA LYS A 379 3.66 39.70 73.47
C LYS A 379 4.01 38.64 74.52
N GLU A 380 4.62 37.50 74.13
CA GLU A 380 5.80 37.00 74.87
C GLU A 380 6.60 35.98 74.06
N MET A 381 7.89 36.05 74.25
CA MET A 381 9.02 35.41 73.57
C MET A 381 9.46 34.12 74.27
N SER A 382 9.76 33.07 73.47
CA SER A 382 10.82 32.01 73.70
C SER A 382 10.59 30.96 74.79
N PRO A 383 11.30 29.81 74.80
CA PRO A 383 12.43 29.38 73.99
C PRO A 383 12.37 27.92 73.41
N VAL A 384 13.32 27.68 72.57
CA VAL A 384 13.75 26.42 71.95
C VAL A 384 14.16 25.33 72.92
N VAL A 385 13.73 24.07 72.71
CA VAL A 385 14.41 22.85 73.14
C VAL A 385 14.38 21.81 72.00
N PRO A 386 15.50 21.13 71.75
CA PRO A 386 15.66 20.26 70.61
C PRO A 386 15.44 18.76 70.99
N GLY A 387 14.94 18.01 70.01
CA GLY A 387 15.18 16.58 69.90
C GLY A 387 14.07 15.63 70.28
N GLN A 388 13.42 15.08 69.27
CA GLN A 388 13.20 13.63 69.18
C GLN A 388 12.65 13.28 67.80
N ALA A 389 13.40 12.47 67.06
CA ALA A 389 13.01 11.88 65.80
C ALA A 389 11.89 10.83 66.02
N THR A 390 10.74 11.06 65.43
CA THR A 390 9.70 10.05 65.28
C THR A 390 9.60 9.64 63.82
N PRO A 391 9.30 8.36 63.46
CA PRO A 391 9.30 7.86 62.11
C PRO A 391 8.15 8.48 61.30
N PRO A 392 8.28 8.55 59.96
CA PRO A 392 7.30 9.23 59.08
C PRO A 392 6.04 8.40 59.03
N GLY A 393 5.05 8.77 59.86
CA GLY A 393 3.69 8.33 59.72
C GLY A 393 3.03 9.00 58.52
N HIS A 394 2.33 8.24 57.70
CA HIS A 394 1.51 8.72 56.60
C HIS A 394 0.54 9.81 57.06
N ARG A 395 0.88 11.06 56.87
CA ARG A 395 -0.06 12.19 57.00
C ARG A 395 -0.84 12.29 55.70
N ARG A 396 -2.08 11.83 55.66
CA ARG A 396 -3.09 12.27 54.69
C ARG A 396 -3.29 13.78 54.92
N VAL A 397 -2.78 14.59 54.03
CA VAL A 397 -3.07 16.03 54.04
C VAL A 397 -4.36 16.25 53.28
N ASP A 398 -5.46 16.47 53.98
CA ASP A 398 -6.79 16.66 53.40
C ASP A 398 -7.04 18.11 52.92
N SER A 399 -6.11 19.01 53.02
CA SER A 399 -6.20 20.36 52.46
C SER A 399 -4.83 20.84 52.03
N LEU A 400 -4.67 21.13 50.73
CA LEU A 400 -3.52 21.83 50.19
C LEU A 400 -3.82 23.30 50.22
N ASP A 401 -2.95 24.07 50.90
CA ASP A 401 -2.99 25.52 50.88
C ASP A 401 -2.69 26.08 49.47
N GLU A 402 -3.17 27.27 49.18
CA GLU A 402 -3.02 27.92 47.87
C GLU A 402 -1.51 28.10 47.49
N SER A 403 -0.65 28.21 48.50
CA SER A 403 0.81 28.24 48.37
C SER A 403 1.43 26.93 47.82
N ASP A 404 0.82 25.78 48.11
CA ASP A 404 1.28 24.48 47.58
C ASP A 404 0.94 24.31 46.09
N LEU A 405 0.07 25.13 45.53
CA LEU A 405 -0.29 25.13 44.13
C LEU A 405 0.79 25.68 43.22
N ASP A 406 1.70 26.52 43.73
CA ASP A 406 2.85 27.06 42.97
C ASP A 406 3.86 25.95 42.63
N PHE A 407 3.99 24.90 43.44
CA PHE A 407 4.85 23.76 43.14
C PHE A 407 4.38 22.92 41.95
N LEU A 408 3.13 23.04 41.52
CA LEU A 408 2.62 22.38 40.31
C LEU A 408 3.25 22.97 39.03
N HIS A 409 3.79 24.16 39.06
CA HIS A 409 4.47 24.79 37.92
C HIS A 409 5.79 24.04 37.60
N ASP A 410 6.49 23.55 38.59
CA ASP A 410 7.79 22.86 38.48
C ASP A 410 7.68 21.34 38.43
N ALA A 411 6.49 20.80 38.62
CA ALA A 411 6.24 19.33 38.59
C ALA A 411 6.65 18.64 37.27
N ASN A 412 6.90 19.41 36.20
CA ASN A 412 7.50 18.92 34.97
C ASN A 412 9.02 18.85 34.99
N GLU A 413 9.67 19.59 35.92
CA GLU A 413 11.12 19.64 36.08
C GLU A 413 11.59 18.75 37.23
N GLU A 414 10.78 18.59 38.29
CA GLU A 414 11.07 17.67 39.41
C GLU A 414 10.38 16.31 39.23
N LYS A 415 11.18 15.33 38.92
CA LYS A 415 10.74 13.99 38.48
C LYS A 415 10.13 13.08 39.56
N ASP A 416 10.19 13.47 40.83
CA ASP A 416 9.85 12.61 41.95
C ASP A 416 8.62 13.07 42.77
N ILE A 417 7.93 14.14 42.37
CA ILE A 417 6.79 14.66 43.11
C ILE A 417 5.49 13.96 42.70
N PHE A 418 4.95 13.13 43.58
CA PHE A 418 3.58 12.61 43.50
C PHE A 418 2.61 13.74 43.87
N ARG A 419 1.72 14.07 42.92
CA ARG A 419 0.66 15.04 43.19
C ARG A 419 -0.33 14.46 44.21
N THR A 420 -0.53 15.14 45.29
CA THR A 420 -1.37 14.68 46.43
C THR A 420 -2.84 14.91 46.24
N LYS A 421 -3.24 15.75 45.27
CA LYS A 421 -4.67 16.07 44.97
C LYS A 421 -5.36 14.86 44.35
N THR A 422 -6.42 14.34 44.96
CA THR A 422 -7.17 13.17 44.46
C THR A 422 -8.00 13.46 43.22
N ALA A 423 -8.60 14.68 43.10
CA ALA A 423 -9.34 15.14 41.94
C ALA A 423 -8.62 16.32 41.30
N LEU A 424 -8.37 16.23 39.99
CA LEU A 424 -7.77 17.32 39.20
C LEU A 424 -8.85 17.96 38.33
N PHE A 425 -8.72 19.28 38.19
CA PHE A 425 -9.51 20.08 37.25
C PHE A 425 -8.62 20.71 36.19
N VAL A 426 -9.20 21.15 35.09
CA VAL A 426 -8.46 21.79 33.99
C VAL A 426 -7.70 23.03 34.49
N SER A 427 -8.22 23.77 35.50
CA SER A 427 -7.49 24.89 36.13
C SER A 427 -6.15 24.47 36.72
N ASP A 428 -6.01 23.24 37.24
CA ASP A 428 -4.77 22.74 37.83
C ASP A 428 -3.70 22.44 36.79
N LEU A 429 -4.10 22.17 35.54
CA LEU A 429 -3.22 21.81 34.41
C LEU A 429 -3.17 22.87 33.29
N ALA A 430 -3.69 24.08 33.50
CA ALA A 430 -3.76 25.17 32.54
C ALA A 430 -3.02 26.44 33.08
N ARG A 431 -1.84 26.24 33.64
CA ARG A 431 -1.04 27.29 34.29
C ARG A 431 0.09 27.87 33.43
N LYS A 432 0.58 27.08 32.46
CA LYS A 432 1.64 27.56 31.56
C LYS A 432 1.15 28.72 30.70
N SER A 433 2.05 29.70 30.50
CA SER A 433 1.73 30.88 29.70
C SER A 433 1.32 30.46 28.27
N ARG A 434 0.29 31.08 27.74
CA ARG A 434 -0.24 30.85 26.41
C ARG A 434 0.81 30.99 25.29
N LYS A 435 1.72 31.98 25.42
CA LYS A 435 2.81 32.17 24.45
C LYS A 435 3.76 30.95 24.40
N LYS A 436 4.09 30.38 25.58
CA LYS A 436 4.97 29.19 25.67
C LYS A 436 4.27 27.96 25.06
N LEU A 437 3.00 27.71 25.40
CA LEU A 437 2.21 26.59 24.85
C LEU A 437 2.00 26.74 23.34
N SER A 438 1.63 27.93 22.85
CA SER A 438 1.43 28.18 21.42
C SER A 438 2.69 27.87 20.60
N LYS A 439 3.90 28.18 21.11
CA LYS A 439 5.15 27.78 20.44
C LYS A 439 5.31 26.27 20.37
N LEU A 440 5.04 25.55 21.47
CA LEU A 440 5.16 24.09 21.52
C LEU A 440 4.20 23.40 20.54
N TYR A 441 2.95 23.87 20.44
CA TYR A 441 1.96 23.32 19.51
C TYR A 441 2.27 23.64 18.04
N LYS A 442 2.80 24.84 17.75
CA LYS A 442 3.19 25.17 16.37
C LYS A 442 4.31 24.29 15.83
N VAL A 443 5.19 23.79 16.68
CA VAL A 443 6.28 22.90 16.25
C VAL A 443 5.74 21.59 15.65
N TYR A 444 4.55 21.11 16.08
CA TYR A 444 3.97 19.88 15.53
C TYR A 444 3.70 19.96 14.03
N HIS A 445 2.97 20.97 13.57
CA HIS A 445 2.66 21.07 12.14
C HIS A 445 3.87 21.47 11.29
N TRP A 446 4.82 22.25 11.83
CA TRP A 446 6.05 22.55 11.12
C TRP A 446 6.97 21.32 10.97
N ASN A 447 7.13 20.52 12.03
CA ASN A 447 7.87 19.27 11.94
C ASN A 447 7.22 18.31 10.95
N LEU A 448 5.88 18.17 10.99
CA LEU A 448 5.19 17.32 10.05
C LEU A 448 5.36 17.78 8.61
N PHE A 449 5.24 19.07 8.36
CA PHE A 449 5.46 19.65 7.03
C PHE A 449 6.89 19.36 6.53
N THR A 450 7.88 19.50 7.41
CA THR A 450 9.27 19.15 7.09
C THR A 450 9.40 17.65 6.77
N ILE A 451 8.83 16.77 7.61
CA ILE A 451 8.82 15.32 7.40
C ILE A 451 8.14 14.99 6.06
N ALA A 452 7.00 15.61 5.75
CA ALA A 452 6.25 15.40 4.52
C ALA A 452 7.11 15.70 3.27
N ILE A 453 7.86 16.80 3.27
CA ILE A 453 8.75 17.16 2.15
C ILE A 453 9.89 16.15 2.03
N PHE A 454 10.63 15.90 3.13
CA PHE A 454 11.81 15.02 3.09
C PHE A 454 11.45 13.54 2.85
N TYR A 455 10.24 13.12 3.17
CA TYR A 455 9.74 11.79 2.86
C TYR A 455 9.14 11.72 1.46
N GLY A 456 8.38 12.72 1.05
CA GLY A 456 7.70 12.73 -0.25
C GLY A 456 8.64 12.79 -1.46
N LEU A 457 9.77 13.51 -1.36
CA LEU A 457 10.73 13.60 -2.47
C LEU A 457 11.37 12.23 -2.83
N PRO A 458 11.94 11.45 -1.89
CA PRO A 458 12.42 10.10 -2.19
C PRO A 458 11.33 9.16 -2.70
N VAL A 459 10.09 9.28 -2.19
CA VAL A 459 8.97 8.47 -2.67
C VAL A 459 8.64 8.78 -4.12
N ALA A 460 8.55 10.06 -4.48
CA ALA A 460 8.31 10.46 -5.88
C ALA A 460 9.42 9.93 -6.82
N GLN A 461 10.68 10.01 -6.39
CA GLN A 461 11.80 9.44 -7.13
C GLN A 461 11.66 7.92 -7.30
N LEU A 462 11.33 7.21 -6.24
CA LEU A 462 11.16 5.75 -6.27
C LEU A 462 10.03 5.33 -7.20
N VAL A 463 8.88 6.00 -7.13
CA VAL A 463 7.72 5.76 -8.01
C VAL A 463 8.09 5.96 -9.49
N ILE A 464 8.78 7.05 -9.82
CA ILE A 464 9.27 7.30 -11.19
C ILE A 464 10.24 6.20 -11.63
N THR A 465 11.09 5.71 -10.71
CA THR A 465 12.02 4.62 -11.00
C THR A 465 11.27 3.32 -11.28
N TYR A 466 10.27 2.95 -10.48
CA TYR A 466 9.43 1.78 -10.73
C TYR A 466 8.74 1.86 -12.09
N GLN A 467 8.16 3.01 -12.45
CA GLN A 467 7.55 3.19 -13.77
C GLN A 467 8.56 3.00 -14.91
N LYS A 468 9.77 3.52 -14.76
CA LYS A 468 10.83 3.31 -15.76
C LYS A 468 11.23 1.84 -15.88
N VAL A 469 11.37 1.14 -14.74
CA VAL A 469 11.68 -0.30 -14.73
C VAL A 469 10.57 -1.09 -15.38
N LEU A 470 9.31 -0.83 -15.05
CA LEU A 470 8.15 -1.49 -15.65
C LEU A 470 8.11 -1.32 -17.17
N VAL A 471 8.35 -0.10 -17.65
CA VAL A 471 8.38 0.18 -19.11
C VAL A 471 9.60 -0.48 -19.77
N ALA A 472 10.76 -0.48 -19.12
CA ALA A 472 12.00 -1.02 -19.70
C ALA A 472 12.03 -2.56 -19.72
N THR A 473 11.47 -3.21 -18.69
CA THR A 473 11.48 -4.68 -18.57
C THR A 473 10.23 -5.32 -19.13
N GLY A 474 9.11 -4.59 -19.22
CA GLY A 474 7.80 -5.14 -19.57
C GLY A 474 7.24 -6.12 -18.53
N ASN A 475 7.87 -6.25 -17.37
CA ASN A 475 7.48 -7.18 -16.31
C ASN A 475 6.28 -6.67 -15.53
N GLU A 476 5.06 -7.10 -15.91
CA GLU A 476 3.82 -6.73 -15.22
C GLU A 476 3.66 -7.42 -13.85
N ASP A 477 4.55 -8.36 -13.48
CA ASP A 477 4.57 -9.02 -12.17
C ASP A 477 5.15 -8.14 -11.05
N LEU A 478 5.80 -7.05 -11.40
CA LEU A 478 6.33 -6.09 -10.43
C LEU A 478 5.24 -5.36 -9.65
N CYS A 479 4.04 -5.22 -10.22
CA CYS A 479 2.96 -4.42 -9.67
C CYS A 479 1.70 -5.27 -9.48
N TYR A 480 1.12 -5.17 -8.28
CA TYR A 480 -0.05 -5.96 -7.85
C TYR A 480 -1.35 -5.16 -8.05
N TYR A 481 -1.75 -5.00 -9.31
CA TYR A 481 -3.03 -4.35 -9.64
C TYR A 481 -4.20 -5.32 -9.60
N ASN A 482 -5.41 -4.76 -9.43
CA ASN A 482 -6.63 -5.43 -9.84
C ASN A 482 -6.83 -5.21 -11.34
N PHE A 483 -6.31 -6.12 -12.17
CA PHE A 483 -6.33 -5.99 -13.63
C PHE A 483 -7.74 -5.97 -14.24
N ASP A 484 -8.73 -6.58 -13.57
CA ASP A 484 -10.13 -6.57 -14.02
C ASP A 484 -10.82 -5.20 -13.86
N CYS A 485 -10.23 -4.31 -13.05
CA CYS A 485 -10.73 -2.95 -12.83
C CYS A 485 -9.61 -1.90 -12.94
N ALA A 486 -8.56 -2.17 -13.69
CA ALA A 486 -7.50 -1.20 -13.94
C ALA A 486 -7.84 -0.36 -15.17
N HIS A 487 -7.88 0.96 -15.01
CA HIS A 487 -8.16 1.90 -16.10
C HIS A 487 -6.95 2.82 -16.32
N PRO A 488 -6.24 2.69 -17.46
CA PRO A 488 -5.03 3.45 -17.71
C PRO A 488 -5.31 4.87 -18.15
N LEU A 489 -4.44 5.78 -17.75
CA LEU A 489 -4.41 7.14 -18.29
C LEU A 489 -2.96 7.62 -18.43
N GLY A 490 -2.51 7.84 -19.66
CA GLY A 490 -1.13 8.23 -19.97
C GLY A 490 -0.14 7.14 -19.54
N VAL A 491 0.77 7.46 -18.63
CA VAL A 491 1.79 6.54 -18.11
C VAL A 491 1.30 5.69 -16.93
N LEU A 492 0.13 6.00 -16.38
CA LEU A 492 -0.44 5.28 -15.24
C LEU A 492 -1.22 4.06 -15.73
N SER A 493 -0.86 2.88 -15.28
CA SER A 493 -1.55 1.62 -15.63
C SER A 493 -2.91 1.50 -14.94
N CYS A 494 -3.03 2.04 -13.70
CA CYS A 494 -4.25 2.01 -12.90
C CYS A 494 -4.60 3.42 -12.38
N PHE A 495 -5.10 4.29 -13.27
CA PHE A 495 -5.42 5.67 -12.93
C PHE A 495 -6.55 5.77 -11.91
N ASN A 496 -7.58 4.93 -11.99
CA ASN A 496 -8.70 4.93 -11.04
C ASN A 496 -8.22 4.77 -9.59
N SER A 497 -7.34 3.81 -9.29
CA SER A 497 -6.85 3.56 -7.93
C SER A 497 -5.92 4.69 -7.44
N VAL A 498 -5.14 5.30 -8.33
CA VAL A 498 -4.36 6.52 -8.00
C VAL A 498 -5.30 7.68 -7.70
N PHE A 499 -6.33 7.89 -8.53
CA PHE A 499 -7.26 9.01 -8.42
C PHE A 499 -8.25 8.87 -7.25
N SER A 500 -8.58 7.65 -6.83
CA SER A 500 -9.47 7.40 -5.69
C SER A 500 -8.99 8.05 -4.38
N ASN A 501 -7.69 8.34 -4.26
CA ASN A 501 -7.07 9.02 -3.13
C ASN A 501 -7.33 10.54 -3.06
N ILE A 502 -7.97 11.13 -4.07
CA ILE A 502 -8.27 12.57 -4.10
C ILE A 502 -9.11 13.01 -2.89
N GLY A 503 -9.92 12.11 -2.35
CA GLY A 503 -10.77 12.36 -1.19
C GLY A 503 -10.00 12.80 0.05
N TYR A 504 -8.89 12.14 0.37
CA TYR A 504 -8.02 12.53 1.49
C TYR A 504 -7.45 13.92 1.31
N VAL A 505 -7.01 14.26 0.09
CA VAL A 505 -6.43 15.57 -0.23
C VAL A 505 -7.49 16.66 -0.07
N LEU A 506 -8.65 16.50 -0.70
CA LEU A 506 -9.72 17.51 -0.65
C LEU A 506 -10.24 17.70 0.78
N LEU A 507 -10.57 16.61 1.49
CA LEU A 507 -11.07 16.70 2.86
C LEU A 507 -10.00 17.18 3.86
N GLY A 508 -8.73 16.84 3.64
CA GLY A 508 -7.60 17.36 4.41
C GLY A 508 -7.46 18.89 4.28
N ILE A 509 -7.55 19.40 3.05
CA ILE A 509 -7.56 20.86 2.78
C ILE A 509 -8.78 21.51 3.43
N LEU A 510 -9.97 20.94 3.26
CA LEU A 510 -11.19 21.45 3.89
C LEU A 510 -11.04 21.53 5.41
N PHE A 511 -10.50 20.50 6.03
CA PHE A 511 -10.26 20.50 7.48
C PHE A 511 -9.28 21.59 7.90
N ILE A 512 -8.18 21.80 7.18
CA ILE A 512 -7.24 22.89 7.43
C ILE A 512 -7.93 24.26 7.35
N LEU A 513 -8.81 24.46 6.37
CA LEU A 513 -9.57 25.71 6.21
C LEU A 513 -10.55 25.93 7.39
N LEU A 514 -11.26 24.89 7.83
CA LEU A 514 -12.16 24.94 8.99
C LEU A 514 -11.38 25.26 10.27
N VAL A 515 -10.24 24.62 10.48
CA VAL A 515 -9.33 24.90 11.62
C VAL A 515 -8.80 26.33 11.56
N TRP A 516 -8.38 26.80 10.39
CA TRP A 516 -7.91 28.18 10.20
C TRP A 516 -8.99 29.21 10.52
N HIS A 517 -10.22 28.99 10.06
CA HIS A 517 -11.35 29.84 10.36
C HIS A 517 -11.61 29.90 11.88
N ARG A 518 -11.65 28.73 12.54
CA ARG A 518 -11.86 28.62 13.99
C ARG A 518 -10.73 29.25 14.81
N ASP A 519 -9.46 29.05 14.40
CA ASP A 519 -8.27 29.69 15.02
C ASP A 519 -8.34 31.23 14.88
N SER A 520 -8.81 31.73 13.73
CA SER A 520 -8.96 33.16 13.48
C SER A 520 -10.03 33.80 14.36
N LEU A 521 -11.20 33.12 14.49
CA LEU A 521 -12.27 33.54 15.42
C LEU A 521 -11.78 33.52 16.87
N HIS A 522 -11.11 32.46 17.29
CA HIS A 522 -10.54 32.34 18.64
C HIS A 522 -9.52 33.45 18.93
N LYS A 523 -8.63 33.75 17.98
CA LYS A 523 -7.68 34.87 18.12
C LYS A 523 -8.36 36.24 18.24
N LYS A 524 -9.50 36.44 17.55
CA LYS A 524 -10.30 37.64 17.66
C LYS A 524 -10.92 37.75 19.06
N LEU A 525 -11.57 36.66 19.53
CA LEU A 525 -12.21 36.62 20.85
C LEU A 525 -11.21 36.87 21.99
N VAL A 526 -10.01 36.30 21.90
CA VAL A 526 -8.96 36.54 22.90
C VAL A 526 -8.43 37.95 22.90
N ARG A 527 -8.42 38.64 21.76
CA ARG A 527 -8.03 40.05 21.71
C ARG A 527 -9.08 40.95 22.38
N GLU A 528 -10.35 40.60 22.26
CA GLU A 528 -11.47 41.37 22.80
C GLU A 528 -11.73 41.05 24.27
N HIS A 529 -11.62 39.77 24.69
CA HIS A 529 -12.02 39.25 26.02
C HIS A 529 -10.94 38.35 26.62
N GLY A 530 -9.70 38.77 26.73
CA GLY A 530 -8.58 37.92 27.17
C GLY A 530 -8.73 37.34 28.59
N ASP A 531 -9.39 38.06 29.49
CA ASP A 531 -9.58 37.61 30.89
C ASP A 531 -10.65 36.49 30.98
N VAL A 532 -11.64 36.50 30.13
CA VAL A 532 -12.68 35.46 30.05
C VAL A 532 -12.07 34.15 29.57
N GLU A 533 -11.18 34.22 28.57
CA GLU A 533 -10.50 33.02 28.03
C GLU A 533 -9.59 32.34 29.09
N GLN A 534 -9.02 33.07 30.04
CA GLN A 534 -8.21 32.52 31.14
C GLN A 534 -9.02 31.70 32.17
N ARG A 535 -10.27 32.06 32.41
CA ARG A 535 -11.12 31.48 33.44
C ARG A 535 -12.07 30.42 32.96
N PHE A 536 -12.47 30.46 31.70
CA PHE A 536 -13.49 29.61 31.13
C PHE A 536 -12.95 28.67 30.05
N GLY A 537 -13.62 27.54 29.88
CA GLY A 537 -13.34 26.57 28.82
C GLY A 537 -12.02 25.85 28.93
N ILE A 538 -11.77 24.96 28.02
CA ILE A 538 -10.48 24.28 27.84
C ILE A 538 -9.56 25.17 26.97
N PRO A 539 -8.29 25.38 27.34
CA PRO A 539 -7.35 26.13 26.51
C PRO A 539 -7.27 25.60 25.09
N GLN A 540 -7.57 26.45 24.11
CA GLN A 540 -7.60 26.06 22.72
C GLN A 540 -6.23 26.20 22.04
N HIS A 541 -5.73 25.12 21.44
CA HIS A 541 -4.49 25.07 20.68
C HIS A 541 -4.70 24.32 19.37
N PHE A 542 -4.50 25.00 18.24
CA PHE A 542 -4.85 24.48 16.93
C PHE A 542 -3.69 23.80 16.20
N GLY A 543 -2.46 23.84 16.73
CA GLY A 543 -1.27 23.32 16.06
C GLY A 543 -1.33 21.82 15.72
N LEU A 544 -1.94 20.99 16.61
CA LEU A 544 -2.17 19.57 16.33
C LEU A 544 -3.25 19.34 15.28
N PHE A 545 -4.32 20.14 15.27
CA PHE A 545 -5.35 20.05 14.24
C PHE A 545 -4.78 20.39 12.85
N TYR A 546 -3.92 21.41 12.75
CA TYR A 546 -3.19 21.67 11.50
C TYR A 546 -2.31 20.48 11.10
N ALA A 547 -1.61 19.86 12.05
CA ALA A 547 -0.82 18.67 11.78
C ALA A 547 -1.70 17.51 11.28
N MET A 548 -2.88 17.26 11.89
CA MET A 548 -3.82 16.23 11.44
C MET A 548 -4.31 16.50 10.02
N GLY A 549 -4.65 17.73 9.68
CA GLY A 549 -5.08 18.09 8.33
C GLY A 549 -3.96 17.91 7.29
N ILE A 550 -2.72 18.30 7.61
CA ILE A 550 -1.54 18.07 6.76
C ILE A 550 -1.29 16.56 6.60
N ALA A 551 -1.42 15.78 7.68
CA ALA A 551 -1.24 14.32 7.62
C ALA A 551 -2.27 13.67 6.69
N LEU A 552 -3.53 14.15 6.71
CA LEU A 552 -4.57 13.62 5.82
C LEU A 552 -4.30 13.95 4.34
N VAL A 553 -3.82 15.17 4.05
CA VAL A 553 -3.39 15.52 2.67
C VAL A 553 -2.23 14.62 2.24
N MET A 554 -1.27 14.39 3.11
CA MET A 554 -0.10 13.55 2.81
C MET A 554 -0.47 12.07 2.67
N GLU A 555 -1.45 11.58 3.43
CA GLU A 555 -2.00 10.23 3.23
C GLU A 555 -2.48 10.06 1.80
N GLY A 556 -3.31 10.99 1.29
CA GLY A 556 -3.80 10.92 -0.08
C GLY A 556 -2.69 10.98 -1.14
N VAL A 557 -1.65 11.79 -0.91
CA VAL A 557 -0.50 11.85 -1.84
C VAL A 557 0.33 10.58 -1.80
N MET A 558 0.60 10.05 -0.61
CA MET A 558 1.48 8.90 -0.44
C MET A 558 0.80 7.60 -0.87
N SER A 559 -0.48 7.43 -0.53
CA SER A 559 -1.29 6.31 -1.00
C SER A 559 -1.46 6.35 -2.53
N ALA A 560 -1.70 7.51 -3.13
CA ALA A 560 -1.68 7.65 -4.58
C ALA A 560 -0.34 7.21 -5.20
N CYS A 561 0.79 7.55 -4.56
CA CYS A 561 2.12 7.10 -4.97
C CYS A 561 2.28 5.57 -4.85
N TYR A 562 1.74 4.95 -3.81
CA TYR A 562 1.73 3.50 -3.66
C TYR A 562 0.97 2.83 -4.81
N HIS A 563 -0.21 3.34 -5.16
CA HIS A 563 -1.07 2.79 -6.21
C HIS A 563 -0.54 2.97 -7.64
N VAL A 564 0.54 3.71 -7.84
CA VAL A 564 1.23 3.75 -9.15
C VAL A 564 1.84 2.38 -9.50
N CYS A 565 2.38 1.64 -8.52
CA CYS A 565 2.86 0.26 -8.67
C CYS A 565 2.88 -0.42 -7.28
N PRO A 566 1.73 -0.95 -6.82
CA PRO A 566 1.64 -1.60 -5.51
C PRO A 566 2.55 -2.82 -5.42
N ASN A 567 3.42 -2.87 -4.41
CA ASN A 567 4.28 -4.02 -4.12
C ASN A 567 4.74 -4.03 -2.66
N TYR A 568 5.38 -5.12 -2.24
CA TYR A 568 5.81 -5.28 -0.84
C TYR A 568 6.88 -4.28 -0.39
N SER A 569 7.62 -3.66 -1.30
CA SER A 569 8.70 -2.72 -0.94
C SER A 569 8.19 -1.30 -0.71
N ASN A 570 7.01 -0.95 -1.18
CA ASN A 570 6.43 0.39 -1.09
C ASN A 570 5.11 0.47 -0.29
N PHE A 571 4.65 -0.65 0.33
CA PHE A 571 3.42 -0.69 1.14
C PHE A 571 3.38 0.39 2.25
N GLN A 572 4.55 0.78 2.77
CA GLN A 572 4.68 1.80 3.80
C GLN A 572 4.15 3.18 3.36
N PHE A 573 4.02 3.44 2.06
CA PHE A 573 3.49 4.71 1.57
C PHE A 573 1.99 4.82 1.84
N ASP A 574 1.29 3.69 1.81
CA ASP A 574 -0.14 3.60 2.06
C ASP A 574 -0.52 3.55 3.56
N THR A 575 0.41 3.19 4.44
CA THR A 575 0.09 2.94 5.86
C THR A 575 0.75 3.93 6.83
N SER A 576 1.88 4.55 6.46
CA SER A 576 2.67 5.36 7.38
C SER A 576 1.92 6.58 7.92
N PHE A 577 1.23 7.31 7.06
CA PHE A 577 0.48 8.48 7.48
C PHE A 577 -0.81 8.12 8.21
N MET A 578 -1.40 6.93 7.96
CA MET A 578 -2.51 6.41 8.76
C MET A 578 -2.09 6.18 10.23
N TYR A 579 -0.89 5.61 10.48
CA TYR A 579 -0.35 5.51 11.84
C TYR A 579 -0.13 6.88 12.48
N ILE A 580 0.43 7.83 11.71
CA ILE A 580 0.67 9.21 12.18
C ILE A 580 -0.66 9.88 12.54
N ILE A 581 -1.69 9.76 11.71
CA ILE A 581 -3.04 10.29 11.94
C ILE A 581 -3.61 9.73 13.23
N ALA A 582 -3.60 8.40 13.41
CA ALA A 582 -4.12 7.75 14.60
C ALA A 582 -3.40 8.23 15.87
N CYS A 583 -2.07 8.31 15.84
CA CYS A 583 -1.26 8.83 16.95
C CYS A 583 -1.57 10.30 17.25
N LEU A 584 -1.68 11.17 16.23
CA LEU A 584 -1.99 12.59 16.43
C LEU A 584 -3.39 12.79 17.02
N CYS A 585 -4.37 11.98 16.59
CA CYS A 585 -5.73 12.00 17.16
C CYS A 585 -5.71 11.59 18.65
N MET A 586 -5.06 10.49 19.00
CA MET A 586 -4.93 10.04 20.39
C MET A 586 -4.19 11.06 21.24
N LEU A 587 -3.13 11.68 20.72
CA LEU A 587 -2.39 12.74 21.38
C LEU A 587 -3.26 13.98 21.59
N LYS A 588 -4.10 14.33 20.61
CA LYS A 588 -5.04 15.46 20.73
C LYS A 588 -6.11 15.19 21.79
N ILE A 589 -6.67 14.00 21.84
CA ILE A 589 -7.66 13.60 22.87
C ILE A 589 -7.03 13.75 24.26
N TYR A 590 -5.82 13.23 24.46
CA TYR A 590 -5.10 13.33 25.72
C TYR A 590 -4.87 14.78 26.13
N GLN A 591 -4.36 15.63 25.24
CA GLN A 591 -4.02 17.02 25.50
C GLN A 591 -5.27 17.89 25.72
N SER A 592 -6.45 17.51 25.28
CA SER A 592 -7.68 18.27 25.53
C SER A 592 -7.95 18.43 27.01
N ARG A 593 -7.68 17.43 27.86
CA ARG A 593 -7.84 17.50 29.32
C ARG A 593 -6.55 17.76 30.10
N HIS A 594 -5.40 17.72 29.43
CA HIS A 594 -4.09 17.87 30.03
C HIS A 594 -3.28 18.97 29.31
N PRO A 595 -3.76 20.24 29.27
CA PRO A 595 -3.15 21.26 28.41
C PRO A 595 -1.69 21.59 28.73
N ASP A 596 -1.27 21.46 30.00
CA ASP A 596 0.12 21.71 30.40
C ASP A 596 1.07 20.52 30.20
N ILE A 597 0.50 19.30 30.03
CA ILE A 597 1.27 18.08 29.84
C ILE A 597 1.38 17.82 28.34
N ASN A 598 2.48 18.25 27.76
CA ASN A 598 2.75 18.08 26.34
C ASN A 598 3.98 17.22 26.11
N ALA A 599 3.84 16.19 25.30
CA ALA A 599 4.99 15.56 24.68
C ALA A 599 5.72 16.58 23.81
N LYS A 600 7.05 16.57 23.80
CA LYS A 600 7.81 17.38 22.85
C LYS A 600 7.59 16.82 21.45
N ALA A 601 7.32 17.67 20.46
CA ALA A 601 6.97 17.24 19.10
C ALA A 601 8.00 16.26 18.52
N TYR A 602 9.29 16.48 18.71
CA TYR A 602 10.33 15.57 18.23
C TYR A 602 10.26 14.17 18.89
N GLN A 603 9.86 14.08 20.17
CA GLN A 603 9.68 12.79 20.85
C GLN A 603 8.46 12.05 20.30
N ALA A 604 7.35 12.76 20.07
CA ALA A 604 6.16 12.17 19.47
C ALA A 604 6.46 11.62 18.06
N TYR A 605 7.11 12.40 17.20
CA TYR A 605 7.47 11.94 15.85
C TYR A 605 8.55 10.85 15.87
N LEU A 606 9.47 10.85 16.82
CA LEU A 606 10.41 9.73 17.01
C LEU A 606 9.69 8.43 17.36
N CYS A 607 8.71 8.50 18.27
CA CYS A 607 7.89 7.32 18.59
C CYS A 607 7.10 6.82 17.36
N MET A 608 6.52 7.74 16.57
CA MET A 608 5.83 7.38 15.33
C MET A 608 6.79 6.74 14.31
N ALA A 609 8.00 7.28 14.16
CA ALA A 609 9.02 6.70 13.30
C ALA A 609 9.44 5.29 13.76
N LEU A 610 9.51 5.04 15.07
CA LEU A 610 9.77 3.69 15.61
C LEU A 610 8.63 2.73 15.31
N VAL A 611 7.38 3.19 15.32
CA VAL A 611 6.22 2.38 14.93
C VAL A 611 6.29 2.01 13.43
N ILE A 612 6.58 2.99 12.56
CA ILE A 612 6.75 2.75 11.11
C ILE A 612 7.92 1.77 10.88
N PHE A 613 9.03 1.96 11.59
CA PHE A 613 10.18 1.05 11.50
C PHE A 613 9.83 -0.38 11.95
N MET A 614 9.02 -0.52 13.02
CA MET A 614 8.50 -1.81 13.46
C MET A 614 7.60 -2.44 12.39
N ALA A 615 6.76 -1.65 11.71
CA ALA A 615 5.94 -2.13 10.60
C ALA A 615 6.81 -2.69 9.46
N VAL A 616 7.88 -1.98 9.08
CA VAL A 616 8.83 -2.44 8.05
C VAL A 616 9.52 -3.74 8.47
N ILE A 617 10.01 -3.83 9.72
CA ILE A 617 10.62 -5.08 10.23
C ILE A 617 9.60 -6.22 10.19
N GLY A 618 8.37 -5.99 10.62
CA GLY A 618 7.32 -7.01 10.66
C GLY A 618 6.91 -7.51 9.28
N VAL A 619 6.99 -6.68 8.25
CA VAL A 619 6.73 -7.11 6.87
C VAL A 619 7.90 -7.94 6.31
N VAL A 620 9.15 -7.56 6.62
CA VAL A 620 10.34 -8.21 6.05
C VAL A 620 10.73 -9.48 6.83
N TYR A 621 10.57 -9.47 8.16
CA TYR A 621 11.09 -10.51 9.06
C TYR A 621 10.04 -10.97 10.09
N ALA A 622 8.82 -11.31 9.68
CA ALA A 622 7.76 -11.81 10.55
C ALA A 622 8.02 -13.25 11.04
N THR A 623 9.13 -13.47 11.74
CA THR A 623 9.44 -14.77 12.35
C THR A 623 8.63 -15.01 13.64
N GLY A 624 8.50 -16.27 14.08
CA GLY A 624 7.82 -16.57 15.35
C GLY A 624 8.42 -15.83 16.56
N LEU A 625 9.76 -15.64 16.58
CA LEU A 625 10.43 -14.84 17.61
C LEU A 625 10.03 -13.37 17.57
N PHE A 626 9.91 -12.79 16.36
CA PHE A 626 9.43 -11.41 16.18
C PHE A 626 8.03 -11.24 16.79
N TRP A 627 7.10 -12.17 16.51
CA TRP A 627 5.75 -12.12 17.03
C TRP A 627 5.67 -12.18 18.56
N ILE A 628 6.50 -13.01 19.19
CA ILE A 628 6.58 -13.10 20.66
C ILE A 628 7.10 -11.79 21.25
N ILE A 629 8.19 -11.25 20.72
CA ILE A 629 8.77 -9.97 21.18
C ILE A 629 7.76 -8.84 21.00
N TYR A 630 7.11 -8.77 19.82
CA TYR A 630 6.09 -7.77 19.52
C TYR A 630 4.92 -7.84 20.51
N ALA A 631 4.40 -9.04 20.80
CA ALA A 631 3.30 -9.23 21.75
C ALA A 631 3.66 -8.72 23.15
N ILE A 632 4.85 -9.06 23.65
CA ILE A 632 5.36 -8.60 24.96
C ILE A 632 5.46 -7.07 24.98
N VAL A 633 6.07 -6.48 23.95
CA VAL A 633 6.23 -5.02 23.85
C VAL A 633 4.86 -4.33 23.74
N HIS A 634 3.92 -4.87 22.95
CA HIS A 634 2.57 -4.32 22.81
C HIS A 634 1.81 -4.34 24.14
N MET A 635 1.81 -5.48 24.86
CA MET A 635 1.18 -5.58 26.17
C MET A 635 1.80 -4.61 27.19
N PHE A 636 3.11 -4.48 27.18
CA PHE A 636 3.80 -3.55 28.07
C PHE A 636 3.50 -2.09 27.76
N VAL A 637 3.53 -1.70 26.47
CA VAL A 637 3.20 -0.32 26.04
C VAL A 637 1.74 0.02 26.35
N SER A 638 0.81 -0.91 26.14
CA SER A 638 -0.61 -0.68 26.47
C SER A 638 -0.82 -0.43 27.97
N LEU A 639 -0.11 -1.16 28.84
CA LEU A 639 -0.12 -0.93 30.29
C LEU A 639 0.46 0.43 30.66
N LEU A 640 1.58 0.83 30.05
CA LEU A 640 2.22 2.13 30.33
C LEU A 640 1.29 3.28 29.93
N LEU A 641 0.67 3.22 28.75
CA LEU A 641 -0.28 4.24 28.31
C LEU A 641 -1.52 4.28 29.20
N SER A 642 -2.04 3.13 29.61
CA SER A 642 -3.17 3.05 30.55
C SER A 642 -2.81 3.62 31.91
N ALA A 643 -1.62 3.38 32.43
CA ALA A 643 -1.12 4.00 33.66
C ALA A 643 -1.01 5.52 33.52
N GLN A 644 -0.57 6.03 32.36
CA GLN A 644 -0.50 7.46 32.08
C GLN A 644 -1.89 8.12 32.12
N ILE A 645 -2.91 7.47 31.57
CA ILE A 645 -4.31 7.94 31.56
C ILE A 645 -4.89 7.82 32.98
N TYR A 646 -4.70 6.69 33.65
CA TYR A 646 -5.25 6.45 35.00
C TYR A 646 -4.76 7.47 36.02
N TYR A 647 -3.47 7.75 36.04
CA TYR A 647 -2.85 8.71 36.95
C TYR A 647 -2.89 10.17 36.45
N MET A 648 -3.65 10.46 35.41
CA MET A 648 -3.90 11.81 34.90
C MET A 648 -2.61 12.58 34.59
N GLY A 649 -1.65 11.94 33.93
CA GLY A 649 -0.40 12.55 33.53
C GLY A 649 0.58 12.84 34.66
N ARG A 650 0.35 12.33 35.86
CA ARG A 650 1.31 12.39 36.96
C ARG A 650 2.56 11.54 36.71
N TRP A 651 2.46 10.60 35.76
CA TRP A 651 3.54 9.73 35.35
C TRP A 651 4.25 10.27 34.14
N GLN A 652 5.58 10.29 34.21
CA GLN A 652 6.41 10.54 33.04
C GLN A 652 7.18 9.27 32.68
N ILE A 653 7.33 9.02 31.38
CA ILE A 653 8.16 7.92 30.88
C ILE A 653 9.61 8.41 30.91
N ASP A 654 10.29 8.14 32.02
CA ASP A 654 11.69 8.49 32.25
C ASP A 654 12.48 7.29 32.80
N ARG A 655 13.75 7.53 33.18
CA ARG A 655 14.63 6.48 33.72
C ARG A 655 14.08 5.77 34.97
N TYR A 656 13.19 6.41 35.72
CA TYR A 656 12.62 5.90 36.97
C TYR A 656 11.29 5.16 36.79
N ILE A 657 10.84 4.94 35.56
CA ILE A 657 9.55 4.30 35.30
C ILE A 657 9.43 2.93 35.93
N PHE A 658 10.48 2.11 35.87
CA PHE A 658 10.49 0.77 36.47
C PHE A 658 10.40 0.85 38.01
N LYS A 659 11.03 1.84 38.63
CA LYS A 659 10.94 2.05 40.08
C LYS A 659 9.53 2.46 40.49
N ARG A 660 8.86 3.29 39.67
CA ARG A 660 7.45 3.69 39.91
C ARG A 660 6.49 2.54 39.69
N LEU A 661 6.68 1.75 38.65
CA LEU A 661 5.90 0.53 38.40
C LEU A 661 6.03 -0.45 39.56
N TRP A 662 7.25 -0.67 40.05
CA TRP A 662 7.49 -1.52 41.24
C TRP A 662 6.80 -0.98 42.49
N TYR A 663 6.89 0.33 42.72
CA TYR A 663 6.21 0.97 43.84
C TYR A 663 4.69 0.78 43.79
N VAL A 664 4.05 1.02 42.65
CA VAL A 664 2.61 0.81 42.44
C VAL A 664 2.26 -0.68 42.59
N PHE A 665 3.07 -1.57 42.06
CA PHE A 665 2.86 -3.00 42.23
C PHE A 665 2.87 -3.39 43.72
N VAL A 666 3.82 -2.92 44.51
CA VAL A 666 3.92 -3.22 45.91
C VAL A 666 2.84 -2.54 46.76
N THR A 667 2.50 -1.29 46.46
CA THR A 667 1.54 -0.52 47.27
C THR A 667 0.09 -0.79 46.90
N ASP A 668 -0.23 -0.96 45.65
CA ASP A 668 -1.59 -1.01 45.14
C ASP A 668 -2.00 -2.47 44.77
N CYS A 669 -1.14 -3.16 44.00
CA CYS A 669 -1.49 -4.51 43.53
C CYS A 669 -1.34 -5.57 44.62
N LEU A 670 -0.18 -5.65 45.32
CA LEU A 670 0.03 -6.69 46.36
C LEU A 670 -0.84 -6.49 47.61
N LYS A 671 -1.22 -5.23 47.92
CA LYS A 671 -2.12 -4.94 49.04
C LYS A 671 -3.58 -4.99 48.65
N CYS A 672 -3.92 -5.36 47.40
CA CYS A 672 -5.29 -5.36 46.85
C CYS A 672 -6.04 -4.04 47.18
N ALA A 673 -5.35 -2.89 47.06
CA ALA A 673 -5.94 -1.61 47.34
C ALA A 673 -7.11 -1.35 46.41
N ARG A 674 -8.22 -0.83 46.94
CA ARG A 674 -9.37 -0.47 46.08
C ARG A 674 -8.95 0.66 45.14
N PRO A 675 -9.29 0.56 43.82
CA PRO A 675 -8.93 1.61 42.87
C PRO A 675 -9.57 2.93 43.25
N THR A 676 -8.78 4.01 43.29
CA THR A 676 -9.25 5.36 43.63
C THR A 676 -10.24 5.87 42.59
N TYR A 677 -9.98 5.61 41.31
CA TYR A 677 -10.82 6.02 40.18
C TYR A 677 -11.48 4.80 39.51
N ARG A 678 -12.62 4.36 40.07
CA ARG A 678 -13.26 3.10 39.66
C ARG A 678 -13.64 3.08 38.20
N ASP A 679 -14.31 4.16 37.73
CA ASP A 679 -14.84 4.23 36.36
C ASP A 679 -13.71 4.16 35.33
N ARG A 680 -12.64 4.93 35.54
CA ARG A 680 -11.42 4.86 34.71
C ARG A 680 -10.78 3.49 34.74
N PHE A 681 -10.67 2.89 35.93
CA PHE A 681 -10.06 1.59 36.06
C PHE A 681 -10.76 0.52 35.24
N PHE A 682 -12.09 0.44 35.32
CA PHE A 682 -12.86 -0.53 34.56
C PHE A 682 -12.78 -0.30 33.06
N LEU A 683 -12.90 0.95 32.58
CA LEU A 683 -12.78 1.26 31.15
C LEU A 683 -11.39 0.95 30.60
N LEU A 684 -10.33 1.28 31.35
CA LEU A 684 -8.95 0.96 30.96
C LEU A 684 -8.65 -0.53 31.03
N LEU A 685 -9.27 -1.26 31.98
CA LEU A 685 -9.16 -2.71 32.05
C LEU A 685 -9.75 -3.37 30.80
N VAL A 686 -10.92 -2.92 30.34
CA VAL A 686 -11.53 -3.40 29.08
C VAL A 686 -10.63 -3.06 27.88
N GLY A 687 -10.09 -1.84 27.81
CA GLY A 687 -9.16 -1.43 26.77
C GLY A 687 -7.89 -2.29 26.71
N ASN A 688 -7.30 -2.59 27.89
CA ASN A 688 -6.13 -3.48 27.98
C ASN A 688 -6.48 -4.91 27.60
N ALA A 689 -7.63 -5.44 28.01
CA ALA A 689 -8.08 -6.78 27.65
C ALA A 689 -8.19 -6.95 26.12
N ILE A 690 -8.73 -5.94 25.43
CA ILE A 690 -8.83 -5.92 23.97
C ILE A 690 -7.43 -5.87 23.33
N ASN A 691 -6.54 -5.00 23.83
CA ASN A 691 -5.15 -4.91 23.32
C ASN A 691 -4.37 -6.20 23.53
N TRP A 692 -4.55 -6.86 24.67
CA TRP A 692 -3.90 -8.13 24.95
C TRP A 692 -4.47 -9.26 24.10
N ALA A 693 -5.79 -9.25 23.83
CA ALA A 693 -6.39 -10.18 22.89
C ALA A 693 -5.78 -10.02 21.48
N PHE A 694 -5.58 -8.78 21.01
CA PHE A 694 -4.85 -8.53 19.76
C PHE A 694 -3.41 -9.05 19.82
N ALA A 695 -2.67 -8.78 20.89
CA ALA A 695 -1.29 -9.23 21.04
C ALA A 695 -1.17 -10.77 21.02
N ILE A 696 -2.08 -11.46 21.73
CA ILE A 696 -2.14 -12.92 21.75
C ILE A 696 -2.54 -13.48 20.39
N TYR A 697 -3.56 -12.89 19.74
CA TYR A 697 -3.97 -13.26 18.40
C TYR A 697 -2.80 -13.17 17.39
N GLY A 698 -2.03 -12.08 17.43
CA GLY A 698 -0.84 -11.92 16.59
C GLY A 698 0.22 -12.99 16.85
N ALA A 699 0.49 -13.29 18.13
CA ALA A 699 1.48 -14.31 18.51
C ALA A 699 1.06 -15.73 18.09
N VAL A 700 -0.25 -16.05 18.13
CA VAL A 700 -0.78 -17.39 17.81
C VAL A 700 -0.99 -17.57 16.32
N GLN A 701 -1.66 -16.62 15.66
CA GLN A 701 -2.06 -16.74 14.25
C GLN A 701 -0.97 -16.27 13.27
N GLN A 702 -0.05 -15.42 13.74
CA GLN A 702 1.06 -14.87 12.95
C GLN A 702 0.59 -14.39 11.57
N PRO A 703 -0.33 -13.40 11.49
CA PRO A 703 -0.89 -12.96 10.22
C PRO A 703 0.23 -12.58 9.24
N THR A 704 0.10 -13.00 7.99
CA THR A 704 1.08 -12.69 6.94
C THR A 704 1.19 -11.20 6.67
N ASP A 705 0.07 -10.47 6.76
CA ASP A 705 0.02 -9.01 6.61
C ASP A 705 0.18 -8.31 7.97
N PHE A 706 1.42 -8.11 8.39
CA PHE A 706 1.73 -7.39 9.61
C PHE A 706 1.34 -5.91 9.55
N ALA A 707 1.43 -5.27 8.38
CA ALA A 707 1.11 -3.85 8.24
C ALA A 707 -0.39 -3.59 8.47
N SER A 708 -1.27 -4.35 7.83
CA SER A 708 -2.72 -4.26 8.06
C SER A 708 -3.12 -4.65 9.48
N TYR A 709 -2.47 -5.66 10.06
CA TYR A 709 -2.68 -6.04 11.47
C TYR A 709 -2.30 -4.88 12.42
N LEU A 710 -1.15 -4.24 12.22
CA LEU A 710 -0.73 -3.10 13.02
C LEU A 710 -1.66 -1.91 12.84
N LEU A 711 -2.13 -1.65 11.61
CA LEU A 711 -3.10 -0.61 11.31
C LEU A 711 -4.43 -0.84 12.04
N ALA A 712 -4.93 -2.08 12.04
CA ALA A 712 -6.12 -2.45 12.79
C ALA A 712 -5.99 -2.16 14.30
N ILE A 713 -4.80 -2.42 14.89
CA ILE A 713 -4.51 -2.07 16.29
C ILE A 713 -4.55 -0.55 16.50
N PHE A 714 -3.96 0.26 15.62
CA PHE A 714 -3.95 1.72 15.78
C PHE A 714 -5.35 2.32 15.62
N ILE A 715 -6.11 1.90 14.60
CA ILE A 715 -7.50 2.33 14.41
C ILE A 715 -8.37 1.85 15.60
N GLY A 716 -8.21 0.61 16.03
CA GLY A 716 -8.93 0.07 17.18
C GLY A 716 -8.67 0.87 18.46
N ASN A 717 -7.41 1.20 18.73
CA ASN A 717 -7.05 2.01 19.90
C ASN A 717 -7.55 3.45 19.80
N LEU A 718 -7.55 4.05 18.60
CA LEU A 718 -8.14 5.37 18.41
C LEU A 718 -9.65 5.36 18.74
N LEU A 719 -10.38 4.36 18.24
CA LEU A 719 -11.81 4.22 18.51
C LEU A 719 -12.09 3.93 19.98
N LEU A 720 -11.31 3.06 20.61
CA LEU A 720 -11.40 2.77 22.05
C LEU A 720 -11.13 4.01 22.89
N TYR A 721 -10.14 4.81 22.52
CA TYR A 721 -9.81 6.04 23.26
C TYR A 721 -10.85 7.13 23.05
N CYS A 722 -11.41 7.28 21.85
CA CYS A 722 -12.56 8.14 21.60
C CYS A 722 -13.77 7.72 22.44
N LEU A 723 -14.08 6.43 22.49
CA LEU A 723 -15.16 5.88 23.30
C LEU A 723 -14.93 6.12 24.80
N PHE A 724 -13.71 5.85 25.29
CA PHE A 724 -13.31 6.16 26.66
C PHE A 724 -13.57 7.63 27.01
N TYR A 725 -13.12 8.55 26.13
CA TYR A 725 -13.29 9.99 26.34
C TYR A 725 -14.77 10.40 26.39
N ILE A 726 -15.59 9.89 25.46
CA ILE A 726 -17.03 10.15 25.41
C ILE A 726 -17.72 9.61 26.70
N LEU A 727 -17.41 8.38 27.11
CA LEU A 727 -17.98 7.78 28.32
C LEU A 727 -17.56 8.54 29.56
N MET A 728 -16.29 8.89 29.72
CA MET A 728 -15.80 9.68 30.84
C MET A 728 -16.45 11.09 30.91
N LYS A 729 -16.67 11.72 29.75
CA LYS A 729 -17.36 12.98 29.63
C LYS A 729 -18.81 12.87 30.13
N LEU A 730 -19.52 11.84 29.71
CA LEU A 730 -20.90 11.57 30.16
C LEU A 730 -20.99 11.22 31.66
N LEU A 731 -20.08 10.37 32.15
CA LEU A 731 -19.97 9.98 33.57
C LEU A 731 -19.66 11.18 34.47
N SER A 732 -18.94 12.18 33.93
CA SER A 732 -18.66 13.44 34.64
C SER A 732 -19.82 14.44 34.59
N GLY A 733 -20.99 14.07 34.07
CA GLY A 733 -22.19 14.91 33.99
C GLY A 733 -22.11 16.01 32.94
N GLU A 734 -21.20 15.91 32.00
CA GLU A 734 -21.06 16.85 30.87
C GLU A 734 -22.03 16.49 29.75
N LYS A 735 -22.48 17.49 29.01
CA LYS A 735 -23.43 17.31 27.90
C LYS A 735 -22.64 17.27 26.58
N ILE A 736 -23.17 16.57 25.60
CA ILE A 736 -22.65 16.58 24.22
C ILE A 736 -23.66 17.34 23.37
N LYS A 737 -23.18 18.33 22.59
CA LYS A 737 -24.06 19.06 21.66
C LYS A 737 -24.65 18.12 20.61
N TRP A 738 -25.93 18.32 20.23
CA TRP A 738 -26.62 17.46 19.28
C TRP A 738 -25.87 17.33 17.91
N ILE A 739 -25.20 18.40 17.45
CA ILE A 739 -24.36 18.39 16.23
C ILE A 739 -23.24 17.39 16.36
N ALA A 740 -22.55 17.36 17.52
CA ALA A 740 -21.47 16.40 17.75
C ALA A 740 -22.01 14.96 17.80
N ILE A 741 -23.20 14.73 18.41
CA ILE A 741 -23.86 13.41 18.41
C ILE A 741 -24.15 12.96 16.96
N PHE A 742 -24.75 13.87 16.16
CA PHE A 742 -25.04 13.57 14.75
C PHE A 742 -23.77 13.17 13.96
N ILE A 743 -22.66 13.91 14.12
CA ILE A 743 -21.39 13.61 13.47
C ILE A 743 -20.80 12.29 13.97
N ILE A 744 -20.91 11.96 15.27
CA ILE A 744 -20.49 10.68 15.84
C ILE A 744 -21.23 9.52 15.16
N LEU A 745 -22.58 9.61 15.08
CA LEU A 745 -23.39 8.57 14.45
C LEU A 745 -23.05 8.40 12.97
N LEU A 746 -22.89 9.51 12.25
CA LEU A 746 -22.48 9.48 10.83
C LEU A 746 -21.08 8.87 10.66
N SER A 747 -20.15 9.22 11.55
CA SER A 747 -18.80 8.64 11.56
C SER A 747 -18.81 7.13 11.81
N MET A 748 -19.67 6.63 12.71
CA MET A 748 -19.82 5.19 12.95
C MET A 748 -20.31 4.45 11.69
N VAL A 749 -21.29 5.00 10.98
CA VAL A 749 -21.81 4.41 9.74
C VAL A 749 -20.73 4.40 8.65
N THR A 750 -20.02 5.51 8.47
CA THR A 750 -18.97 5.61 7.43
C THR A 750 -17.77 4.70 7.75
N TRP A 751 -17.37 4.57 9.04
CA TRP A 751 -16.33 3.62 9.45
C TRP A 751 -16.75 2.16 9.23
N GLY A 752 -18.01 1.83 9.54
CA GLY A 752 -18.56 0.49 9.27
C GLY A 752 -18.50 0.15 7.77
N SER A 753 -18.93 1.09 6.91
CA SER A 753 -18.83 0.92 5.44
C SER A 753 -17.38 0.82 4.97
N ALA A 754 -16.50 1.68 5.48
CA ALA A 754 -15.08 1.66 5.11
C ALA A 754 -14.43 0.32 5.46
N LEU A 755 -14.60 -0.18 6.67
CA LEU A 755 -14.05 -1.47 7.10
C LEU A 755 -14.63 -2.65 6.30
N PHE A 756 -15.91 -2.60 5.93
CA PHE A 756 -16.50 -3.62 5.07
C PHE A 756 -15.77 -3.71 3.73
N PHE A 757 -15.52 -2.58 3.06
CA PHE A 757 -14.80 -2.56 1.79
C PHE A 757 -13.32 -2.92 1.95
N PHE A 758 -12.68 -2.51 3.06
CA PHE A 758 -11.31 -2.89 3.36
C PHE A 758 -11.12 -4.41 3.44
N PHE A 759 -12.00 -5.09 4.18
CA PHE A 759 -11.93 -6.55 4.30
C PHE A 759 -12.44 -7.31 3.07
N SER A 760 -13.14 -6.64 2.15
CA SER A 760 -13.59 -7.22 0.88
C SER A 760 -12.50 -7.25 -0.20
N HIS A 761 -11.38 -6.56 0.03
CA HIS A 761 -10.26 -6.51 -0.90
C HIS A 761 -9.46 -7.82 -0.86
N LEU A 762 -9.22 -8.41 -2.05
CA LEU A 762 -8.59 -9.72 -2.19
C LEU A 762 -7.20 -9.68 -2.85
N THR A 763 -6.84 -8.57 -3.48
CA THR A 763 -5.51 -8.40 -4.10
C THR A 763 -4.46 -8.27 -3.00
N SER A 764 -3.39 -9.06 -3.07
CA SER A 764 -2.39 -9.09 -2.00
C SER A 764 -0.99 -9.34 -2.54
N TRP A 765 -0.05 -8.47 -2.19
CA TRP A 765 1.37 -8.63 -2.47
C TRP A 765 2.07 -9.67 -1.57
N HIS A 766 1.35 -10.28 -0.61
CA HIS A 766 1.84 -11.42 0.17
C HIS A 766 1.80 -12.75 -0.58
N LYS A 767 1.05 -12.80 -1.68
CA LYS A 767 0.99 -13.93 -2.58
C LYS A 767 1.97 -13.73 -3.73
N THR A 768 2.23 -14.79 -4.49
CA THR A 768 2.87 -14.63 -5.79
C THR A 768 2.02 -13.73 -6.71
N PRO A 769 2.61 -13.05 -7.70
CA PRO A 769 1.85 -12.21 -8.63
C PRO A 769 0.68 -12.97 -9.29
N ALA A 770 0.92 -14.20 -9.76
CA ALA A 770 -0.12 -15.07 -10.31
C ALA A 770 -1.22 -15.39 -9.30
N GLY A 771 -0.85 -15.73 -8.05
CA GLY A 771 -1.81 -16.03 -6.98
C GLY A 771 -2.59 -14.81 -6.50
N SER A 772 -2.02 -13.60 -6.60
CA SER A 772 -2.74 -12.35 -6.32
C SER A 772 -3.82 -12.08 -7.37
N ARG A 773 -3.55 -12.36 -8.64
CA ARG A 773 -4.50 -12.16 -9.74
C ARG A 773 -5.74 -13.05 -9.64
N GLU A 774 -5.67 -14.21 -9.00
CA GLU A 774 -6.86 -15.03 -8.69
C GLU A 774 -7.91 -14.26 -7.86
N GLY A 775 -7.47 -13.24 -7.13
CA GLY A 775 -8.34 -12.37 -6.33
C GLY A 775 -8.93 -11.17 -7.08
N ASN A 776 -8.59 -10.96 -8.35
CA ASN A 776 -9.09 -9.82 -9.12
C ASN A 776 -10.61 -9.87 -9.28
N ARG A 777 -11.23 -8.68 -9.23
CA ARG A 777 -12.69 -8.52 -9.32
C ARG A 777 -13.03 -7.36 -10.25
N PRO A 778 -14.19 -7.43 -10.93
CA PRO A 778 -14.65 -6.31 -11.74
C PRO A 778 -14.94 -5.07 -10.90
N CYS A 779 -14.99 -3.93 -11.54
CA CYS A 779 -15.37 -2.67 -10.92
C CYS A 779 -16.77 -2.74 -10.33
N ILE A 780 -16.97 -2.14 -9.14
CA ILE A 780 -18.27 -2.16 -8.43
C ILE A 780 -19.01 -0.82 -8.49
N LEU A 781 -18.30 0.28 -8.68
CA LEU A 781 -18.90 1.62 -8.69
C LEU A 781 -18.63 2.32 -10.04
N LEU A 782 -19.71 2.66 -10.76
CA LEU A 782 -19.67 3.36 -12.06
C LEU A 782 -18.88 2.63 -13.14
N GLU A 783 -18.67 1.33 -13.03
CA GLU A 783 -17.78 0.56 -13.93
C GLU A 783 -16.36 1.14 -14.00
N PHE A 784 -15.95 1.88 -12.94
CA PHE A 784 -14.70 2.62 -12.91
C PHE A 784 -13.88 2.40 -11.63
N TYR A 785 -14.55 2.20 -10.49
CA TYR A 785 -13.89 2.02 -9.19
C TYR A 785 -14.13 0.63 -8.63
N ASP A 786 -13.10 0.02 -8.09
CA ASP A 786 -13.18 -1.26 -7.40
C ASP A 786 -13.50 -1.10 -5.88
N ALA A 787 -13.53 -2.21 -5.15
CA ALA A 787 -13.82 -2.22 -3.72
C ALA A 787 -12.77 -1.43 -2.90
N HIS A 788 -11.50 -1.48 -3.30
CA HIS A 788 -10.43 -0.77 -2.64
C HIS A 788 -10.49 0.74 -2.90
N ASP A 789 -10.86 1.14 -4.11
CA ASP A 789 -11.11 2.55 -4.43
C ASP A 789 -12.25 3.14 -3.58
N VAL A 790 -13.32 2.36 -3.37
CA VAL A 790 -14.43 2.76 -2.48
C VAL A 790 -14.00 2.83 -1.03
N TRP A 791 -13.09 1.95 -0.59
CA TRP A 791 -12.44 2.08 0.73
C TRP A 791 -11.76 3.43 0.89
N HIS A 792 -11.00 3.90 -0.10
CA HIS A 792 -10.36 5.22 -0.05
C HIS A 792 -11.38 6.35 0.13
N PHE A 793 -12.50 6.31 -0.59
CA PHE A 793 -13.55 7.32 -0.44
C PHE A 793 -14.18 7.30 0.95
N MET A 794 -14.57 6.11 1.44
CA MET A 794 -15.23 5.99 2.72
C MET A 794 -14.31 6.29 3.91
N SER A 795 -13.05 5.85 3.87
CA SER A 795 -12.08 6.11 4.93
C SER A 795 -11.65 7.58 4.97
N ALA A 796 -11.53 8.26 3.83
CA ALA A 796 -11.29 9.70 3.77
C ALA A 796 -12.40 10.48 4.50
N VAL A 797 -13.67 10.13 4.23
CA VAL A 797 -14.84 10.73 4.93
C VAL A 797 -14.81 10.39 6.41
N SER A 798 -14.51 9.14 6.77
CA SER A 798 -14.50 8.68 8.17
C SER A 798 -13.43 9.39 9.00
N LEU A 799 -12.24 9.57 8.46
CA LEU A 799 -11.15 10.33 9.10
C LEU A 799 -11.51 11.80 9.24
N PHE A 800 -12.06 12.42 8.21
CA PHE A 800 -12.52 13.81 8.26
C PHE A 800 -13.60 14.02 9.35
N LEU A 801 -14.61 13.14 9.40
CA LEU A 801 -15.64 13.20 10.44
C LEU A 801 -15.06 12.97 11.84
N SER A 802 -14.09 12.05 11.99
CA SER A 802 -13.37 11.82 13.25
C SER A 802 -12.63 13.10 13.70
N PHE A 803 -12.00 13.81 12.77
CA PHE A 803 -11.37 15.10 13.09
C PHE A 803 -12.37 16.17 13.49
N LEU A 804 -13.55 16.22 12.85
CA LEU A 804 -14.64 17.11 13.24
C LEU A 804 -15.17 16.78 14.63
N ILE A 805 -15.29 15.49 14.99
CA ILE A 805 -15.66 15.08 16.35
C ILE A 805 -14.68 15.69 17.35
N LEU A 806 -13.38 15.50 17.15
CA LEU A 806 -12.34 16.05 18.05
C LEU A 806 -12.36 17.58 18.13
N LEU A 807 -12.80 18.25 17.07
CA LEU A 807 -12.90 19.70 17.02
C LEU A 807 -14.13 20.24 17.77
N LEU A 808 -15.25 19.49 17.79
CA LEU A 808 -16.56 19.94 18.28
C LEU A 808 -16.98 19.33 19.63
N LEU A 809 -16.32 18.23 20.06
CA LEU A 809 -16.74 17.43 21.21
C LEU A 809 -16.81 18.22 22.52
N ASP A 810 -15.91 19.18 22.71
CA ASP A 810 -15.79 20.00 23.93
C ASP A 810 -16.37 21.42 23.79
N ASP A 811 -17.18 21.72 22.76
CA ASP A 811 -17.78 23.02 22.53
C ASP A 811 -18.87 23.40 23.59
N ASP A 812 -19.38 22.43 24.30
CA ASP A 812 -20.29 22.63 25.42
C ASP A 812 -19.60 23.23 26.65
N LEU A 813 -18.29 23.06 26.75
CA LEU A 813 -17.49 23.51 27.89
C LEU A 813 -16.97 24.94 27.75
N SER A 814 -17.22 25.62 26.62
CA SER A 814 -16.67 26.93 26.32
C SER A 814 -17.03 28.01 27.37
N LEU A 815 -18.21 27.93 28.00
CA LEU A 815 -18.72 28.81 29.03
C LEU A 815 -18.62 28.24 30.46
N LYS A 816 -18.07 27.04 30.64
CA LYS A 816 -17.88 26.40 31.93
C LYS A 816 -16.55 26.85 32.57
N ARG A 817 -16.55 27.22 33.85
CA ARG A 817 -15.33 27.59 34.57
C ARG A 817 -14.34 26.44 34.62
N ARG A 818 -13.02 26.68 34.43
CA ARG A 818 -11.96 25.69 34.41
C ARG A 818 -11.84 24.86 35.69
N ASP A 819 -12.16 25.51 36.85
CA ASP A 819 -12.15 24.82 38.14
C ASP A 819 -13.29 23.79 38.33
N ARG A 820 -14.27 23.77 37.40
CA ARG A 820 -15.36 22.81 37.37
C ARG A 820 -15.28 21.78 36.26
N ILE A 821 -14.23 21.83 35.41
CA ILE A 821 -14.03 20.89 34.33
C ILE A 821 -13.06 19.79 34.81
N PRO A 822 -13.54 18.56 35.05
CA PRO A 822 -12.71 17.49 35.58
C PRO A 822 -11.68 17.02 34.55
N VAL A 823 -10.53 16.54 35.05
CA VAL A 823 -9.51 15.85 34.25
C VAL A 823 -9.68 14.35 34.40
N PHE A 824 -9.67 13.60 33.29
CA PHE A 824 -9.83 12.14 33.27
C PHE A 824 -8.98 11.47 32.20
#